data_e9ae01681fe8ea331d97c98a632e6e36
#
_entry.id   e9ae01681fe8ea331d97c98a632e6e36
#
_cell.length_a   1.000
_cell.length_b   1.000
_cell.length_c   1.000
_cell.angle_alpha   90.00
_cell.angle_beta   90.00
_cell.angle_gamma   90.00
#
_symmetry.space_group_name_H-M   'P 1'
#
loop_
_entity.id
_entity.type
_entity.pdbx_description
1 polymer ?
#
loop_
_entity_poly.entity_id
_entity_poly.type
_entity_poly.pdbx_seq_one_letter_code
_entity_poly.pdbx_strand_id
1 'polypeptide(L)'
;MSAQEKTASYDDLQDMVASSDSGGRNPSGLTKKIIVATAILWSLFQLYYTSPFPFWLQEVLRNWGLDLNVVIDDTKARSIHLAFAMFLAYLSFPAFATSPKHRVPYQDWLFATLGAFLAAYYIFFYEGLVTRFGAPNIQDIIAGCLGIILLLEACRRSLGLPLVIIAVVFLLYNYFGQFLPTSWIISHRSGSLSQIINQQWITTEGVFGVALGVSTKYVFLFVLFGALLDKAGAGNYFIKTAFAYLGHLSGGPGKAAVVSSALTGLVSGSSIANVVTTGTFTIPMMKRVGLSAEKAGAVEVASSVNGQIMPPVMGAAAFLMIEYVNMPYSQLITHAFLPALISYIALVYIVHLEAQKMGLKGLERVEPISPILVTLLKVVSYILAVVALASAVYYGLGWIKTVTPDFAFLIVCVLLAVAYLALIKRVASFPDLEMDDPNSQVAKLPYRKPTVNAGLHYLLPVVVLMWCLMVEQMSPGLSAFWGTAALSVILVTQRPLLSFFRQDQGNKTALFKQGVQELVDGLESGARNMIGIGIATATAGIIVGAVSLTGFGVQLSGIIEMLSMGNILLMLILVAIFSLILGMGLPTTANYIVVSSLMALVIVEVGKQNGLIVPLIAVHLFVFYFGIMADVTPPVGLASFAAAAISGGSPIKTGVQAFYYSLRTAILPFLFIFNTDLLLIDVGWAKGILVFLSATIGILIFTSATMNYFLVKNKLWESLVLIFAAFVLFRPGFFMEHISPTARHIEPAQMVEEIAKTPVGQHLTIKVAGVNPYGKPIEFYSQLTVPQGDSGEDRIKALGLTLLDTGEKIEIDGKASPKIIIDNVELESPAAKVGLNWDQTILDVALPQNSLPKELMFIPALLLILGVAWNQRRRKP
;
A
#
# COMPACT_ATOMS: atom_id res chain seq x y z
N MET A 1 46.40 10.96 8.68
CA MET A 1 45.40 11.73 9.45
C MET A 1 44.07 11.00 9.29
N SER A 2 43.68 10.23 10.30
CA SER A 2 42.44 9.46 10.35
C SER A 2 41.28 10.43 10.58
N ALA A 3 40.40 10.56 9.60
CA ALA A 3 39.09 11.13 9.82
C ALA A 3 38.33 10.20 10.76
N GLN A 4 38.19 10.57 12.02
CA GLN A 4 37.23 9.97 12.92
C GLN A 4 35.84 10.22 12.34
N GLU A 5 35.24 9.18 11.78
CA GLU A 5 33.81 9.17 11.44
C GLU A 5 33.03 9.37 12.76
N LYS A 6 32.49 10.58 12.95
CA LYS A 6 31.48 10.85 13.97
C LYS A 6 30.26 10.03 13.60
N THR A 7 30.03 8.92 14.29
CA THR A 7 28.71 8.31 14.34
C THR A 7 27.75 9.37 14.85
N ALA A 8 26.72 9.68 14.06
CA ALA A 8 25.66 10.60 14.45
C ALA A 8 25.06 10.14 15.79
N SER A 9 24.85 11.05 16.72
CA SER A 9 24.21 10.73 17.99
C SER A 9 22.76 10.30 17.75
N TYR A 10 22.14 9.61 18.70
CA TYR A 10 20.73 9.24 18.62
C TYR A 10 19.82 10.46 18.40
N ASP A 11 20.18 11.59 19.02
CA ASP A 11 19.49 12.88 18.85
C ASP A 11 19.69 13.44 17.43
N ASP A 12 20.90 13.33 16.85
CA ASP A 12 21.18 13.75 15.46
C ASP A 12 20.37 12.90 14.46
N LEU A 13 20.15 11.62 14.73
CA LEU A 13 19.35 10.72 13.91
C LEU A 13 17.85 11.01 14.04
N GLN A 14 17.36 11.28 15.25
CA GLN A 14 15.99 11.76 15.46
C GLN A 14 15.75 13.12 14.78
N ASP A 15 16.71 14.03 14.83
CA ASP A 15 16.64 15.31 14.14
C ASP A 15 16.65 15.15 12.61
N MET A 16 17.37 14.16 12.07
CA MET A 16 17.31 13.84 10.62
C MET A 16 15.94 13.32 10.21
N VAL A 17 15.30 12.47 11.00
CA VAL A 17 13.94 11.97 10.73
C VAL A 17 12.92 13.08 10.88
N ALA A 18 13.00 13.81 11.96
CA ALA A 18 12.16 14.98 12.18
C ALA A 18 12.30 16.00 11.04
N SER A 19 13.49 16.12 10.44
CA SER A 19 13.73 17.03 9.32
C SER A 19 13.17 16.51 7.99
N SER A 20 13.04 15.20 7.80
CA SER A 20 12.47 14.62 6.57
C SER A 20 10.94 14.52 6.59
N ASP A 21 10.35 14.13 7.73
CA ASP A 21 8.92 13.85 7.82
C ASP A 21 8.11 14.95 8.50
N SER A 22 8.67 15.63 9.52
CA SER A 22 7.92 16.61 10.33
C SER A 22 8.41 18.07 10.24
N GLY A 23 9.43 18.31 9.42
CA GLY A 23 10.02 19.64 9.19
C GLY A 23 11.26 19.95 10.02
N GLY A 24 12.25 20.55 9.36
CA GLY A 24 13.56 20.84 9.94
C GLY A 24 13.62 22.06 10.85
N ARG A 25 12.48 22.69 11.21
CA ARG A 25 12.42 23.83 12.14
C ARG A 25 12.02 23.38 13.54
N ASN A 26 12.76 23.85 14.54
CA ASN A 26 12.42 23.71 15.96
C ASN A 26 12.41 25.09 16.63
N PRO A 27 11.36 25.90 16.36
CA PRO A 27 11.24 27.25 16.96
C PRO A 27 10.95 27.14 18.45
N SER A 28 11.36 28.17 19.22
CA SER A 28 11.08 28.30 20.65
C SER A 28 9.93 29.25 20.95
N GLY A 29 9.47 29.26 22.21
CA GLY A 29 8.49 30.20 22.71
C GLY A 29 7.08 30.07 22.14
N LEU A 30 6.43 31.20 21.80
CA LEU A 30 5.05 31.26 21.34
C LEU A 30 4.84 30.50 20.01
N THR A 31 5.79 30.62 19.10
CA THR A 31 5.73 29.95 17.78
C THR A 31 5.64 28.43 17.93
N LYS A 32 6.44 27.83 18.82
CA LYS A 32 6.36 26.40 19.13
C LYS A 32 4.97 26.03 19.62
N LYS A 33 4.42 26.82 20.57
CA LYS A 33 3.07 26.58 21.11
C LYS A 33 1.99 26.64 20.04
N ILE A 34 2.07 27.57 19.08
CA ILE A 34 1.12 27.69 17.97
C ILE A 34 1.21 26.45 17.07
N ILE A 35 2.42 26.02 16.68
CA ILE A 35 2.60 24.84 15.83
C ILE A 35 2.02 23.59 16.53
N VAL A 36 2.35 23.37 17.80
CA VAL A 36 1.84 22.26 18.61
C VAL A 36 0.31 22.30 18.72
N ALA A 37 -0.24 23.47 19.08
CA ALA A 37 -1.70 23.63 19.19
C ALA A 37 -2.41 23.37 17.86
N THR A 38 -1.87 23.88 16.74
CA THR A 38 -2.45 23.66 15.40
C THR A 38 -2.38 22.18 15.01
N ALA A 39 -1.28 21.50 15.31
CA ALA A 39 -1.13 20.06 15.04
C ALA A 39 -2.15 19.22 15.85
N ILE A 40 -2.32 19.53 17.14
CA ILE A 40 -3.31 18.86 17.99
C ILE A 40 -4.72 19.15 17.50
N LEU A 41 -5.04 20.40 17.15
CA LEU A 41 -6.35 20.77 16.61
C LEU A 41 -6.67 20.01 15.31
N TRP A 42 -5.67 19.81 14.44
CA TRP A 42 -5.83 19.00 13.24
C TRP A 42 -6.13 17.54 13.57
N SER A 43 -5.41 16.94 14.52
CA SER A 43 -5.68 15.58 14.99
C SER A 43 -7.08 15.44 15.60
N LEU A 44 -7.50 16.40 16.41
CA LEU A 44 -8.84 16.42 17.01
C LEU A 44 -9.93 16.63 15.95
N PHE A 45 -9.70 17.51 14.97
CA PHE A 45 -10.60 17.68 13.83
C PHE A 45 -10.81 16.37 13.07
N GLN A 46 -9.75 15.61 12.80
CA GLN A 46 -9.83 14.35 12.09
C GLN A 46 -10.57 13.27 12.89
N LEU A 47 -10.33 13.20 14.20
CA LEU A 47 -11.07 12.32 15.09
C LEU A 47 -12.56 12.70 15.13
N TYR A 48 -12.88 14.00 15.19
CA TYR A 48 -14.25 14.49 15.14
C TYR A 48 -14.92 14.10 13.82
N TYR A 49 -14.31 14.43 12.68
CA TYR A 49 -14.85 14.22 11.34
C TYR A 49 -15.19 12.76 11.04
N THR A 50 -14.32 11.84 11.48
CA THR A 50 -14.45 10.41 11.17
C THR A 50 -15.29 9.65 12.18
N SER A 51 -15.53 10.21 13.36
CA SER A 51 -16.29 9.59 14.44
C SER A 51 -17.81 9.61 14.20
N PRO A 52 -18.59 8.82 14.91
CA PRO A 52 -20.05 8.96 14.97
C PRO A 52 -20.52 10.22 15.72
N PHE A 53 -19.62 10.92 16.43
CA PHE A 53 -19.94 12.03 17.33
C PHE A 53 -20.66 13.19 16.64
N PRO A 54 -20.32 13.65 15.41
CA PRO A 54 -21.05 14.74 14.74
C PRO A 54 -22.53 14.43 14.52
N PHE A 55 -22.84 13.18 14.16
CA PHE A 55 -24.23 12.75 13.94
C PHE A 55 -25.02 12.73 15.24
N TRP A 56 -24.43 12.17 16.30
CA TRP A 56 -25.03 12.20 17.62
C TRP A 56 -25.21 13.64 18.15
N LEU A 57 -24.22 14.49 17.98
CA LEU A 57 -24.30 15.90 18.38
C LEU A 57 -25.39 16.65 17.61
N GLN A 58 -25.52 16.41 16.30
CA GLN A 58 -26.58 16.97 15.45
C GLN A 58 -27.96 16.58 15.97
N GLU A 59 -28.15 15.35 16.37
CA GLU A 59 -29.41 14.85 16.94
C GLU A 59 -29.73 15.50 18.27
N VAL A 60 -28.76 15.61 19.17
CA VAL A 60 -28.92 16.31 20.47
C VAL A 60 -29.27 17.77 20.27
N LEU A 61 -28.59 18.51 19.38
CA LEU A 61 -28.87 19.91 19.08
C LEU A 61 -30.28 20.10 18.50
N ARG A 62 -30.68 19.21 17.57
CA ARG A 62 -32.05 19.24 17.02
C ARG A 62 -33.10 19.00 18.10
N ASN A 63 -32.87 18.10 19.04
CA ASN A 63 -33.78 17.85 20.16
C ASN A 63 -33.87 19.06 21.12
N TRP A 64 -32.85 19.91 21.18
CA TRP A 64 -32.85 21.14 21.92
C TRP A 64 -33.44 22.35 21.13
N GLY A 65 -33.94 22.12 19.91
CA GLY A 65 -34.49 23.14 19.03
C GLY A 65 -33.44 24.04 18.35
N LEU A 66 -32.17 23.63 18.37
CA LEU A 66 -31.06 24.33 17.71
C LEU A 66 -30.79 23.67 16.35
N ASP A 67 -31.14 24.32 15.26
CA ASP A 67 -30.89 23.85 13.90
C ASP A 67 -29.49 24.30 13.42
N LEU A 68 -28.44 23.77 14.07
CA LEU A 68 -27.04 23.98 13.70
C LEU A 68 -26.52 22.75 12.96
N ASN A 69 -26.04 22.93 11.75
CA ASN A 69 -25.40 21.84 11.01
C ASN A 69 -23.95 21.68 11.50
N VAL A 70 -23.69 20.63 12.30
CA VAL A 70 -22.36 20.28 12.83
C VAL A 70 -21.71 19.15 12.05
N VAL A 71 -22.44 18.52 11.12
CA VAL A 71 -21.89 17.50 10.22
C VAL A 71 -21.17 18.18 9.07
N ILE A 72 -19.90 17.85 8.89
CA ILE A 72 -19.03 18.46 7.88
C ILE A 72 -19.04 17.57 6.63
N ASP A 73 -19.40 18.12 5.48
CA ASP A 73 -19.33 17.40 4.21
C ASP A 73 -17.89 17.14 3.77
N ASP A 74 -17.72 16.17 2.87
CA ASP A 74 -16.42 15.70 2.42
C ASP A 74 -15.56 16.79 1.77
N THR A 75 -16.15 17.67 0.98
CA THR A 75 -15.42 18.75 0.29
C THR A 75 -14.91 19.80 1.27
N LYS A 76 -15.74 20.18 2.24
CA LYS A 76 -15.30 21.08 3.32
C LYS A 76 -14.23 20.44 4.20
N ALA A 77 -14.36 19.14 4.48
CA ALA A 77 -13.35 18.42 5.25
C ALA A 77 -11.98 18.40 4.54
N ARG A 78 -11.95 18.16 3.21
CA ARG A 78 -10.73 18.26 2.39
C ARG A 78 -10.12 19.66 2.45
N SER A 79 -10.95 20.68 2.37
CA SER A 79 -10.55 22.07 2.45
C SER A 79 -9.89 22.42 3.81
N ILE A 80 -10.50 22.00 4.92
CA ILE A 80 -9.94 22.15 6.28
C ILE A 80 -8.62 21.38 6.40
N HIS A 81 -8.58 20.14 5.94
CA HIS A 81 -7.40 19.29 5.99
C HIS A 81 -6.22 19.93 5.25
N LEU A 82 -6.43 20.44 4.02
CA LEU A 82 -5.41 21.13 3.26
C LEU A 82 -4.98 22.45 3.92
N ALA A 83 -5.91 23.19 4.51
CA ALA A 83 -5.59 24.43 5.23
C ALA A 83 -4.63 24.18 6.40
N PHE A 84 -4.88 23.15 7.22
CA PHE A 84 -3.95 22.72 8.27
C PHE A 84 -2.59 22.29 7.71
N ALA A 85 -2.60 21.48 6.65
CA ALA A 85 -1.37 21.00 6.03
C ALA A 85 -0.51 22.14 5.48
N MET A 86 -1.09 23.10 4.75
CA MET A 86 -0.38 24.26 4.21
C MET A 86 0.13 25.18 5.32
N PHE A 87 -0.69 25.47 6.33
CA PHE A 87 -0.27 26.29 7.46
C PHE A 87 0.95 25.71 8.17
N LEU A 88 0.87 24.44 8.53
CA LEU A 88 1.96 23.75 9.22
C LEU A 88 3.20 23.56 8.33
N ALA A 89 3.01 23.33 7.02
CA ALA A 89 4.14 23.17 6.09
C ALA A 89 5.03 24.42 6.07
N TYR A 90 4.46 25.61 5.96
CA TYR A 90 5.25 26.85 5.93
C TYR A 90 5.92 27.16 7.27
N LEU A 91 5.30 26.79 8.39
CA LEU A 91 5.90 27.02 9.70
C LEU A 91 6.99 25.99 10.05
N SER A 92 6.82 24.74 9.61
CA SER A 92 7.72 23.65 9.97
C SER A 92 8.88 23.44 8.98
N PHE A 93 8.71 23.77 7.70
CA PHE A 93 9.72 23.55 6.68
C PHE A 93 10.39 24.86 6.23
N PRO A 94 11.73 24.98 6.31
CA PRO A 94 12.44 26.17 5.87
C PRO A 94 12.43 26.30 4.34
N ALA A 95 12.44 27.55 3.81
CA ALA A 95 12.46 27.79 2.38
C ALA A 95 13.76 27.31 1.70
N PHE A 96 14.92 27.48 2.37
CA PHE A 96 16.25 27.10 1.93
C PHE A 96 17.06 26.51 3.09
N ALA A 97 18.10 25.75 2.76
CA ALA A 97 19.01 25.16 3.77
C ALA A 97 19.67 26.23 4.68
N THR A 98 19.83 27.46 4.18
CA THR A 98 20.37 28.61 4.89
C THR A 98 19.34 29.36 5.74
N SER A 99 18.05 29.03 5.61
CA SER A 99 16.98 29.69 6.38
C SER A 99 17.08 29.35 7.87
N PRO A 100 16.69 30.28 8.77
CA PRO A 100 16.80 30.08 10.21
C PRO A 100 15.92 28.88 10.67
N LYS A 101 16.53 27.99 11.47
CA LYS A 101 15.83 26.80 12.01
C LYS A 101 15.14 27.07 13.36
N HIS A 102 15.62 28.07 14.12
CA HIS A 102 15.10 28.36 15.47
C HIS A 102 14.00 29.43 15.53
N ARG A 103 13.70 30.07 14.39
CA ARG A 103 12.63 31.07 14.27
C ARG A 103 11.95 30.96 12.91
N VAL A 104 10.69 31.37 12.86
CA VAL A 104 9.90 31.46 11.62
C VAL A 104 9.99 32.90 11.12
N PRO A 105 10.46 33.17 9.90
CA PRO A 105 10.46 34.51 9.29
C PRO A 105 9.03 35.03 9.08
N TYR A 106 8.83 36.35 9.06
CA TYR A 106 7.50 36.97 8.82
C TYR A 106 6.89 36.57 7.48
N GLN A 107 7.71 36.39 6.45
CA GLN A 107 7.28 35.93 5.14
C GLN A 107 6.60 34.56 5.20
N ASP A 108 7.12 33.65 6.01
CA ASP A 108 6.56 32.29 6.16
C ASP A 108 5.25 32.31 6.94
N TRP A 109 5.07 33.25 7.88
CA TRP A 109 3.78 33.52 8.52
C TRP A 109 2.75 34.04 7.53
N LEU A 110 3.12 34.97 6.65
CA LEU A 110 2.25 35.47 5.59
C LEU A 110 1.84 34.34 4.65
N PHE A 111 2.79 33.50 4.19
CA PHE A 111 2.50 32.38 3.31
C PHE A 111 1.66 31.28 3.99
N ALA A 112 1.91 31.02 5.28
CA ALA A 112 1.12 30.08 6.07
C ALA A 112 -0.36 30.53 6.19
N THR A 113 -0.59 31.78 6.56
CA THR A 113 -1.95 32.32 6.72
C THR A 113 -2.67 32.47 5.38
N LEU A 114 -2.00 32.98 4.35
CA LEU A 114 -2.59 33.10 3.01
C LEU A 114 -2.86 31.73 2.39
N GLY A 115 -1.92 30.80 2.50
CA GLY A 115 -2.12 29.43 2.00
C GLY A 115 -3.29 28.71 2.68
N ALA A 116 -3.39 28.82 4.00
CA ALA A 116 -4.51 28.26 4.75
C ALA A 116 -5.85 28.91 4.37
N PHE A 117 -5.88 30.24 4.20
CA PHE A 117 -7.07 30.95 3.75
C PHE A 117 -7.51 30.53 2.35
N LEU A 118 -6.57 30.42 1.39
CA LEU A 118 -6.87 29.98 0.03
C LEU A 118 -7.33 28.53 -0.03
N ALA A 119 -6.77 27.64 0.79
CA ALA A 119 -7.26 26.28 0.93
C ALA A 119 -8.68 26.26 1.56
N ALA A 120 -8.97 27.15 2.52
CA ALA A 120 -10.28 27.30 3.13
C ALA A 120 -11.27 28.15 2.29
N TYR A 121 -10.84 28.66 1.13
CA TYR A 121 -11.66 29.48 0.23
C TYR A 121 -13.00 28.83 -0.09
N TYR A 122 -13.00 27.52 -0.31
CA TYR A 122 -14.18 26.72 -0.58
C TYR A 122 -15.22 26.77 0.55
N ILE A 123 -14.77 26.91 1.80
CA ILE A 123 -15.68 26.99 2.97
C ILE A 123 -16.36 28.36 3.03
N PHE A 124 -15.55 29.41 2.89
CA PHE A 124 -16.04 30.78 3.03
C PHE A 124 -16.96 31.24 1.89
N PHE A 125 -16.75 30.73 0.68
CA PHE A 125 -17.47 31.13 -0.54
C PHE A 125 -18.31 30.00 -1.16
N TYR A 126 -18.65 28.98 -0.37
CA TYR A 126 -19.32 27.75 -0.81
C TYR A 126 -20.59 28.01 -1.64
N GLU A 127 -21.53 28.79 -1.09
CA GLU A 127 -22.81 29.09 -1.77
C GLU A 127 -22.60 29.79 -3.12
N GLY A 128 -21.66 30.72 -3.16
CA GLY A 128 -21.31 31.42 -4.38
C GLY A 128 -20.65 30.51 -5.42
N LEU A 129 -19.79 29.59 -4.99
CA LEU A 129 -19.12 28.64 -5.90
C LEU A 129 -20.10 27.61 -6.49
N VAL A 130 -21.05 27.14 -5.70
CA VAL A 130 -22.09 26.20 -6.18
C VAL A 130 -22.99 26.86 -7.25
N THR A 131 -23.37 28.14 -7.06
CA THR A 131 -24.25 28.86 -8.03
C THR A 131 -23.56 29.18 -9.35
N ARG A 132 -22.20 29.24 -9.39
CA ARG A 132 -21.41 29.54 -10.60
C ARG A 132 -20.48 28.40 -11.00
N PHE A 133 -20.91 27.17 -10.74
CA PHE A 133 -20.17 25.98 -11.11
C PHE A 133 -19.84 25.97 -12.63
N GLY A 134 -18.55 25.76 -12.97
CA GLY A 134 -18.08 25.80 -14.36
C GLY A 134 -17.82 27.18 -14.95
N ALA A 135 -18.23 28.27 -14.28
CA ALA A 135 -18.04 29.65 -14.73
C ALA A 135 -17.43 30.53 -13.61
N PRO A 136 -16.14 30.28 -13.24
CA PRO A 136 -15.50 30.99 -12.16
C PRO A 136 -15.35 32.49 -12.49
N ASN A 137 -15.54 33.33 -11.46
CA ASN A 137 -15.30 34.75 -11.56
C ASN A 137 -13.80 35.08 -11.41
N ILE A 138 -13.43 36.36 -11.59
CA ILE A 138 -12.03 36.78 -11.55
C ILE A 138 -11.41 36.56 -10.16
N GLN A 139 -12.19 36.63 -9.07
CA GLN A 139 -11.72 36.37 -7.70
C GLN A 139 -11.39 34.88 -7.51
N ASP A 140 -12.23 34.00 -8.05
CA ASP A 140 -12.00 32.55 -8.02
C ASP A 140 -10.73 32.16 -8.79
N ILE A 141 -10.51 32.83 -9.95
CA ILE A 141 -9.31 32.61 -10.76
C ILE A 141 -8.06 33.07 -10.02
N ILE A 142 -8.06 34.24 -9.41
CA ILE A 142 -6.94 34.77 -8.63
C ILE A 142 -6.68 33.87 -7.42
N ALA A 143 -7.71 33.47 -6.69
CA ALA A 143 -7.60 32.58 -5.54
C ALA A 143 -7.00 31.22 -5.95
N GLY A 144 -7.45 30.64 -7.06
CA GLY A 144 -6.92 29.38 -7.55
C GLY A 144 -5.47 29.47 -8.03
N CYS A 145 -5.11 30.51 -8.78
CA CYS A 145 -3.72 30.74 -9.22
C CYS A 145 -2.79 30.89 -8.01
N LEU A 146 -3.13 31.73 -7.05
CA LEU A 146 -2.32 31.93 -5.83
C LEU A 146 -2.27 30.65 -4.98
N GLY A 147 -3.39 29.94 -4.86
CA GLY A 147 -3.49 28.69 -4.13
C GLY A 147 -2.57 27.61 -4.71
N ILE A 148 -2.57 27.43 -6.03
CA ILE A 148 -1.69 26.49 -6.73
C ILE A 148 -0.22 26.88 -6.54
N ILE A 149 0.14 28.15 -6.68
CA ILE A 149 1.52 28.63 -6.50
C ILE A 149 2.01 28.35 -5.07
N LEU A 150 1.20 28.68 -4.07
CA LEU A 150 1.54 28.43 -2.67
C LEU A 150 1.57 26.92 -2.37
N LEU A 151 0.69 26.10 -2.94
CA LEU A 151 0.73 24.66 -2.77
C LEU A 151 2.02 24.07 -3.37
N LEU A 152 2.43 24.49 -4.56
CA LEU A 152 3.68 24.05 -5.19
C LEU A 152 4.91 24.49 -4.37
N GLU A 153 4.90 25.69 -3.78
CA GLU A 153 5.98 26.15 -2.90
C GLU A 153 5.99 25.35 -1.58
N ALA A 154 4.83 25.05 -0.98
CA ALA A 154 4.75 24.18 0.19
C ALA A 154 5.26 22.77 -0.13
N CYS A 155 4.94 22.24 -1.31
CA CYS A 155 5.44 20.96 -1.82
C CYS A 155 6.96 20.98 -1.99
N ARG A 156 7.51 22.04 -2.60
CA ARG A 156 8.97 22.21 -2.76
C ARG A 156 9.69 22.18 -1.42
N ARG A 157 9.11 22.80 -0.39
CA ARG A 157 9.71 22.86 0.95
C ARG A 157 9.66 21.53 1.68
N SER A 158 8.54 20.83 1.59
CA SER A 158 8.31 19.59 2.37
C SER A 158 8.82 18.34 1.66
N LEU A 159 8.74 18.27 0.33
CA LEU A 159 9.02 17.05 -0.45
C LEU A 159 10.12 17.23 -1.49
N GLY A 160 10.59 18.47 -1.70
CA GLY A 160 11.60 18.78 -2.70
C GLY A 160 11.02 19.06 -4.08
N LEU A 161 11.92 19.11 -5.09
CA LEU A 161 11.58 19.54 -6.44
C LEU A 161 10.87 18.49 -7.33
N PRO A 162 11.08 17.18 -7.20
CA PRO A 162 10.61 16.23 -8.21
C PRO A 162 9.11 16.31 -8.49
N LEU A 163 8.26 16.28 -7.45
CA LEU A 163 6.81 16.36 -7.59
C LEU A 163 6.36 17.71 -8.15
N VAL A 164 7.01 18.79 -7.74
CA VAL A 164 6.74 20.15 -8.23
C VAL A 164 7.03 20.25 -9.75
N ILE A 165 8.16 19.72 -10.20
CA ILE A 165 8.53 19.73 -11.63
C ILE A 165 7.47 18.99 -12.45
N ILE A 166 7.06 17.80 -12.01
CA ILE A 166 6.04 17.01 -12.72
C ILE A 166 4.71 17.77 -12.75
N ALA A 167 4.26 18.32 -11.62
CA ALA A 167 3.01 19.10 -11.56
C ALA A 167 3.05 20.32 -12.46
N VAL A 168 4.17 21.07 -12.47
CA VAL A 168 4.36 22.23 -13.35
C VAL A 168 4.38 21.83 -14.83
N VAL A 169 5.06 20.73 -15.19
CA VAL A 169 5.07 20.22 -16.58
C VAL A 169 3.65 19.88 -17.03
N PHE A 170 2.82 19.22 -16.18
CA PHE A 170 1.44 18.92 -16.53
C PHE A 170 0.54 20.16 -16.59
N LEU A 171 0.77 21.17 -15.76
CA LEU A 171 0.06 22.46 -15.87
C LEU A 171 0.42 23.19 -17.19
N LEU A 172 1.72 23.23 -17.54
CA LEU A 172 2.17 23.80 -18.79
C LEU A 172 1.65 23.02 -19.99
N TYR A 173 1.67 21.69 -19.94
CA TYR A 173 1.11 20.84 -20.97
C TYR A 173 -0.39 21.12 -21.15
N ASN A 174 -1.15 21.24 -20.08
CA ASN A 174 -2.57 21.55 -20.10
C ASN A 174 -2.88 22.88 -20.79
N TYR A 175 -2.02 23.90 -20.62
CA TYR A 175 -2.20 25.21 -21.22
C TYR A 175 -1.61 25.30 -22.64
N PHE A 176 -0.43 24.73 -22.87
CA PHE A 176 0.32 24.87 -24.14
C PHE A 176 0.11 23.70 -25.11
N GLY A 177 -0.59 22.65 -24.77
CA GLY A 177 -0.74 21.46 -25.61
C GLY A 177 -1.36 21.72 -26.99
N GLN A 178 -2.13 22.80 -27.16
CA GLN A 178 -2.68 23.23 -28.44
C GLN A 178 -1.63 23.72 -29.44
N PHE A 179 -0.45 24.12 -28.98
CA PHE A 179 0.65 24.59 -29.82
C PHE A 179 1.55 23.46 -30.29
N LEU A 180 1.33 22.22 -29.79
CA LEU A 180 2.04 21.05 -30.27
C LEU A 180 1.59 20.71 -31.69
N PRO A 181 2.50 20.20 -32.55
CA PRO A 181 2.11 19.75 -33.88
C PRO A 181 0.98 18.72 -33.82
N THR A 182 -0.07 18.90 -34.63
CA THR A 182 -1.23 17.99 -34.66
C THR A 182 -0.89 16.55 -35.05
N SER A 183 0.27 16.33 -35.66
CA SER A 183 0.83 15.00 -35.96
C SER A 183 1.40 14.27 -34.73
N TRP A 184 1.61 14.98 -33.62
CA TRP A 184 2.11 14.36 -32.38
C TRP A 184 0.94 13.72 -31.61
N ILE A 185 1.13 12.49 -31.16
CA ILE A 185 0.11 11.73 -30.38
C ILE A 185 -0.32 12.51 -29.13
N ILE A 186 0.59 13.28 -28.53
CA ILE A 186 0.33 14.07 -27.32
C ILE A 186 -0.32 15.45 -27.57
N SER A 187 -0.65 15.79 -28.82
CA SER A 187 -1.36 17.03 -29.14
C SER A 187 -2.81 16.96 -28.66
N HIS A 188 -3.30 18.01 -28.02
CA HIS A 188 -4.70 18.10 -27.55
C HIS A 188 -5.21 19.54 -27.62
N ARG A 189 -6.53 19.71 -27.54
CA ARG A 189 -7.14 21.04 -27.37
C ARG A 189 -6.92 21.53 -25.94
N SER A 190 -6.26 22.66 -25.78
CA SER A 190 -6.02 23.24 -24.46
C SER A 190 -7.28 23.90 -23.91
N GLY A 191 -7.42 23.85 -22.58
CA GLY A 191 -8.42 24.63 -21.88
C GLY A 191 -7.99 26.10 -21.75
N SER A 192 -8.96 27.01 -21.61
CA SER A 192 -8.69 28.37 -21.19
C SER A 192 -8.15 28.38 -19.76
N LEU A 193 -7.44 29.46 -19.35
CA LEU A 193 -6.95 29.60 -17.97
C LEU A 193 -8.11 29.43 -16.96
N SER A 194 -9.27 29.96 -17.27
CA SER A 194 -10.47 29.82 -16.43
C SER A 194 -10.89 28.34 -16.25
N GLN A 195 -10.89 27.57 -17.33
CA GLN A 195 -11.22 26.14 -17.29
C GLN A 195 -10.17 25.35 -16.48
N ILE A 196 -8.88 25.63 -16.69
CA ILE A 196 -7.79 25.00 -15.95
C ILE A 196 -7.91 25.28 -14.46
N ILE A 197 -8.11 26.55 -14.06
CA ILE A 197 -8.26 26.91 -12.65
C ILE A 197 -9.54 26.31 -12.06
N ASN A 198 -10.64 26.32 -12.80
CA ASN A 198 -11.87 25.68 -12.38
C ASN A 198 -11.64 24.19 -12.07
N GLN A 199 -11.03 23.46 -13.01
CA GLN A 199 -10.70 22.03 -12.85
C GLN A 199 -9.75 21.78 -11.70
N GLN A 200 -8.68 22.59 -11.55
CA GLN A 200 -7.60 22.33 -10.62
C GLN A 200 -7.89 22.75 -9.18
N TRP A 201 -8.64 23.85 -8.98
CA TRP A 201 -8.83 24.46 -7.65
C TRP A 201 -10.27 24.55 -7.17
N ILE A 202 -11.24 24.69 -8.10
CA ILE A 202 -12.65 24.93 -7.73
C ILE A 202 -13.45 23.63 -7.64
N THR A 203 -13.12 22.63 -8.48
CA THR A 203 -13.82 21.34 -8.49
C THR A 203 -13.08 20.29 -7.66
N THR A 204 -13.69 19.12 -7.54
CA THR A 204 -13.10 17.93 -6.89
C THR A 204 -12.32 17.04 -7.86
N GLU A 205 -11.89 17.57 -9.00
CA GLU A 205 -11.15 16.85 -10.04
C GLU A 205 -9.62 17.06 -9.94
N GLY A 206 -9.19 18.17 -9.36
CA GLY A 206 -7.79 18.57 -9.21
C GLY A 206 -7.29 18.42 -7.77
N VAL A 207 -6.85 19.55 -7.19
CA VAL A 207 -6.26 19.64 -5.83
C VAL A 207 -7.17 19.03 -4.77
N PHE A 208 -8.46 19.31 -4.80
CA PHE A 208 -9.46 18.79 -3.86
C PHE A 208 -10.04 17.44 -4.32
N GLY A 209 -9.36 16.73 -5.21
CA GLY A 209 -9.77 15.47 -5.81
C GLY A 209 -9.73 14.27 -4.86
N VAL A 210 -9.85 13.09 -5.48
CA VAL A 210 -9.88 11.79 -4.77
C VAL A 210 -8.66 11.61 -3.87
N ALA A 211 -7.47 12.00 -4.33
CA ALA A 211 -6.23 11.81 -3.59
C ALA A 211 -6.23 12.54 -2.23
N LEU A 212 -6.63 13.82 -2.21
CA LEU A 212 -6.79 14.58 -0.97
C LEU A 212 -7.96 14.05 -0.12
N GLY A 213 -9.03 13.59 -0.76
CA GLY A 213 -10.18 12.97 -0.09
C GLY A 213 -9.78 11.74 0.73
N VAL A 214 -8.98 10.85 0.14
CA VAL A 214 -8.45 9.66 0.82
C VAL A 214 -7.50 10.04 1.97
N SER A 215 -6.64 11.07 1.75
CA SER A 215 -5.79 11.62 2.80
C SER A 215 -6.62 12.07 4.01
N THR A 216 -7.74 12.74 3.75
CA THR A 216 -8.66 13.27 4.76
C THR A 216 -9.47 12.17 5.45
N LYS A 217 -10.05 11.22 4.69
CA LYS A 217 -10.98 10.20 5.22
C LYS A 217 -10.29 9.07 5.96
N TYR A 218 -9.12 8.65 5.47
CA TYR A 218 -8.50 7.39 5.89
C TYR A 218 -7.07 7.60 6.40
N VAL A 219 -6.17 8.12 5.56
CA VAL A 219 -4.72 8.09 5.81
C VAL A 219 -4.35 8.77 7.12
N PHE A 220 -4.95 9.92 7.42
CA PHE A 220 -4.65 10.66 8.64
C PHE A 220 -4.80 9.81 9.91
N LEU A 221 -5.93 9.09 10.04
CA LEU A 221 -6.19 8.30 11.25
C LEU A 221 -5.26 7.09 11.36
N PHE A 222 -4.87 6.48 10.26
CA PHE A 222 -3.90 5.38 10.31
C PHE A 222 -2.49 5.88 10.68
N VAL A 223 -2.07 7.03 10.17
CA VAL A 223 -0.79 7.66 10.56
C VAL A 223 -0.83 8.09 12.03
N LEU A 224 -1.95 8.63 12.48
CA LEU A 224 -2.16 8.99 13.89
C LEU A 224 -2.14 7.75 14.79
N PHE A 225 -2.83 6.67 14.41
CA PHE A 225 -2.81 5.39 15.12
C PHE A 225 -1.38 4.86 15.25
N GLY A 226 -0.60 4.91 14.16
CA GLY A 226 0.80 4.51 14.16
C GLY A 226 1.67 5.33 15.11
N ALA A 227 1.53 6.66 15.09
CA ALA A 227 2.28 7.57 15.96
C ALA A 227 1.94 7.35 17.45
N LEU A 228 0.67 7.13 17.77
CA LEU A 228 0.23 6.82 19.13
C LEU A 228 0.73 5.45 19.61
N LEU A 229 0.72 4.44 18.73
CA LEU A 229 1.18 3.10 19.07
C LEU A 229 2.69 3.06 19.32
N ASP A 230 3.46 3.86 18.60
CA ASP A 230 4.89 4.03 18.85
C ASP A 230 5.14 4.71 20.19
N LYS A 231 4.41 5.78 20.51
CA LYS A 231 4.46 6.45 21.82
C LYS A 231 4.04 5.55 22.98
N ALA A 232 3.14 4.58 22.74
CA ALA A 232 2.77 3.58 23.74
C ALA A 232 3.90 2.60 24.08
N GLY A 233 4.91 2.44 23.21
CA GLY A 233 6.04 1.54 23.38
C GLY A 233 5.97 0.23 22.60
N ALA A 234 5.00 0.10 21.66
CA ALA A 234 4.82 -1.10 20.87
C ALA A 234 6.01 -1.41 19.95
N GLY A 235 6.70 -0.38 19.42
CA GLY A 235 7.88 -0.55 18.57
C GLY A 235 8.98 -1.35 19.28
N ASN A 236 9.35 -0.97 20.51
CA ASN A 236 10.32 -1.71 21.31
C ASN A 236 9.87 -3.16 21.61
N TYR A 237 8.59 -3.34 21.91
CA TYR A 237 8.01 -4.66 22.14
C TYR A 237 8.15 -5.58 20.91
N PHE A 238 7.87 -5.09 19.72
CA PHE A 238 7.99 -5.86 18.48
C PHE A 238 9.44 -6.25 18.19
N ILE A 239 10.38 -5.32 18.35
CA ILE A 239 11.82 -5.56 18.19
C ILE A 239 12.29 -6.64 19.16
N LYS A 240 12.04 -6.47 20.48
CA LYS A 240 12.46 -7.42 21.52
C LYS A 240 11.86 -8.80 21.30
N THR A 241 10.58 -8.87 20.90
CA THR A 241 9.90 -10.14 20.61
C THR A 241 10.55 -10.85 19.42
N ALA A 242 10.83 -10.14 18.32
CA ALA A 242 11.50 -10.72 17.17
C ALA A 242 12.91 -11.25 17.51
N PHE A 243 13.68 -10.50 18.30
CA PHE A 243 15.00 -10.93 18.77
C PHE A 243 14.93 -12.16 19.70
N ALA A 244 13.96 -12.23 20.60
CA ALA A 244 13.77 -13.38 21.49
C ALA A 244 13.55 -14.69 20.74
N TYR A 245 12.85 -14.64 19.60
CA TYR A 245 12.56 -15.83 18.78
C TYR A 245 13.64 -16.16 17.76
N LEU A 246 14.23 -15.17 17.12
CA LEU A 246 15.06 -15.35 15.92
C LEU A 246 16.55 -15.09 16.15
N GLY A 247 16.95 -14.35 17.18
CA GLY A 247 18.31 -13.88 17.39
C GLY A 247 19.36 -14.98 17.54
N HIS A 248 18.96 -16.18 17.97
CA HIS A 248 19.85 -17.33 18.13
C HIS A 248 20.12 -18.09 16.80
N LEU A 249 19.38 -17.80 15.73
CA LEU A 249 19.55 -18.46 14.43
C LEU A 249 20.79 -17.89 13.72
N SER A 250 21.35 -18.65 12.76
CA SER A 250 22.40 -18.13 11.88
C SER A 250 21.89 -16.87 11.17
N GLY A 251 22.64 -15.75 11.27
CA GLY A 251 22.17 -14.45 10.83
C GLY A 251 20.96 -13.92 11.62
N GLY A 252 20.77 -14.39 12.86
CA GLY A 252 19.61 -14.12 13.71
C GLY A 252 19.24 -12.66 13.85
N PRO A 253 20.19 -11.74 14.17
CA PRO A 253 19.88 -10.30 14.22
C PRO A 253 19.28 -9.75 12.93
N GLY A 254 19.78 -10.16 11.75
CA GLY A 254 19.19 -9.75 10.49
C GLY A 254 17.78 -10.32 10.25
N LYS A 255 17.52 -11.58 10.64
CA LYS A 255 16.19 -12.19 10.57
C LYS A 255 15.22 -11.50 11.54
N ALA A 256 15.68 -11.18 12.74
CA ALA A 256 14.91 -10.43 13.72
C ALA A 256 14.59 -9.01 13.21
N ALA A 257 15.57 -8.36 12.56
CA ALA A 257 15.36 -7.08 11.90
C ALA A 257 14.24 -7.15 10.85
N VAL A 258 14.24 -8.17 9.98
CA VAL A 258 13.19 -8.35 8.97
C VAL A 258 11.81 -8.52 9.61
N VAL A 259 11.69 -9.35 10.66
CA VAL A 259 10.40 -9.60 11.31
C VAL A 259 9.94 -8.41 12.16
N SER A 260 10.85 -7.72 12.88
CA SER A 260 10.49 -6.51 13.63
C SER A 260 10.06 -5.38 12.72
N SER A 261 10.77 -5.19 11.60
CA SER A 261 10.42 -4.19 10.60
C SER A 261 9.07 -4.51 9.91
N ALA A 262 8.76 -5.81 9.71
CA ALA A 262 7.43 -6.24 9.25
C ALA A 262 6.33 -5.84 10.25
N LEU A 263 6.53 -6.15 11.53
CA LEU A 263 5.56 -5.84 12.60
C LEU A 263 5.37 -4.33 12.80
N THR A 264 6.45 -3.56 12.72
CA THR A 264 6.40 -2.09 12.81
C THR A 264 5.79 -1.51 11.53
N GLY A 265 6.11 -2.08 10.37
CA GLY A 265 5.55 -1.70 9.08
C GLY A 265 4.03 -1.92 8.98
N LEU A 266 3.47 -2.91 9.71
CA LEU A 266 2.01 -3.08 9.85
C LEU A 266 1.30 -1.80 10.35
N VAL A 267 2.05 -0.88 10.93
CA VAL A 267 1.51 0.30 11.63
C VAL A 267 2.01 1.61 11.02
N SER A 268 3.30 1.70 10.65
CA SER A 268 3.90 2.97 10.26
C SER A 268 3.57 3.42 8.83
N GLY A 269 3.39 2.49 7.90
CA GLY A 269 3.08 2.80 6.48
C GLY A 269 4.15 3.58 5.71
N SER A 270 5.25 4.02 6.36
CA SER A 270 6.36 4.77 5.77
C SER A 270 7.66 3.96 5.83
N SER A 271 8.32 3.78 4.67
CA SER A 271 9.60 3.08 4.59
C SER A 271 10.70 3.80 5.37
N ILE A 272 10.77 5.11 5.25
CA ILE A 272 11.81 5.94 5.88
C ILE A 272 11.64 5.95 7.41
N ALA A 273 10.42 6.22 7.88
CA ALA A 273 10.12 6.19 9.30
C ALA A 273 10.41 4.81 9.91
N ASN A 274 10.08 3.72 9.21
CA ASN A 274 10.36 2.36 9.65
C ASN A 274 11.87 2.08 9.72
N VAL A 275 12.66 2.45 8.68
CA VAL A 275 14.15 2.35 8.70
C VAL A 275 14.74 3.03 9.92
N VAL A 276 14.21 4.18 10.30
CA VAL A 276 14.79 4.93 11.43
C VAL A 276 14.34 4.37 12.76
N THR A 277 13.07 4.01 12.91
CA THR A 277 12.55 3.44 14.16
C THR A 277 13.19 2.09 14.47
N THR A 278 13.28 1.18 13.51
CA THR A 278 13.83 -0.16 13.72
C THR A 278 15.34 -0.22 13.50
N GLY A 279 15.85 0.49 12.49
CA GLY A 279 17.25 0.43 12.06
C GLY A 279 18.25 0.98 13.07
N THR A 280 17.85 1.94 13.91
CA THR A 280 18.69 2.44 15.00
C THR A 280 19.11 1.34 15.98
N PHE A 281 18.29 0.29 16.14
CA PHE A 281 18.59 -0.88 16.96
C PHE A 281 19.13 -2.05 16.15
N THR A 282 18.50 -2.34 15.02
CA THR A 282 18.75 -3.55 14.25
C THR A 282 20.06 -3.48 13.45
N ILE A 283 20.40 -2.32 12.87
CA ILE A 283 21.63 -2.12 12.09
C ILE A 283 22.88 -2.31 12.94
N PRO A 284 23.03 -1.67 14.12
CA PRO A 284 24.16 -1.93 15.00
C PRO A 284 24.28 -3.41 15.39
N MET A 285 23.15 -4.09 15.66
CA MET A 285 23.14 -5.51 16.02
C MET A 285 23.58 -6.41 14.87
N MET A 286 23.17 -6.11 13.63
CA MET A 286 23.61 -6.82 12.43
C MET A 286 25.12 -6.62 12.18
N LYS A 287 25.63 -5.43 12.38
CA LYS A 287 27.08 -5.15 12.26
C LYS A 287 27.90 -5.94 13.29
N ARG A 288 27.44 -6.05 14.53
CA ARG A 288 28.12 -6.80 15.60
C ARG A 288 28.28 -8.30 15.29
N VAL A 289 27.31 -8.90 14.59
CA VAL A 289 27.42 -10.30 14.17
C VAL A 289 28.23 -10.50 12.88
N GLY A 290 28.77 -9.41 12.29
CA GLY A 290 29.71 -9.44 11.16
C GLY A 290 29.14 -9.08 9.80
N LEU A 291 27.93 -8.52 9.72
CA LEU A 291 27.43 -7.91 8.48
C LEU A 291 28.17 -6.59 8.22
N SER A 292 28.51 -6.30 6.94
CA SER A 292 29.04 -4.99 6.59
C SER A 292 28.00 -3.88 6.76
N ALA A 293 28.44 -2.63 6.90
CA ALA A 293 27.57 -1.48 7.06
C ALA A 293 26.52 -1.38 5.93
N GLU A 294 26.95 -1.60 4.69
CA GLU A 294 26.06 -1.55 3.51
C GLU A 294 25.05 -2.71 3.50
N LYS A 295 25.48 -3.93 3.85
CA LYS A 295 24.56 -5.09 3.91
C LYS A 295 23.57 -4.97 5.05
N ALA A 296 24.01 -4.51 6.23
CA ALA A 296 23.14 -4.29 7.37
C ALA A 296 22.08 -3.20 7.04
N GLY A 297 22.51 -2.08 6.47
CA GLY A 297 21.61 -1.05 5.96
C GLY A 297 20.65 -1.57 4.89
N ALA A 298 21.15 -2.38 3.94
CA ALA A 298 20.34 -2.93 2.85
C ALA A 298 19.25 -3.92 3.33
N VAL A 299 19.53 -4.75 4.34
CA VAL A 299 18.52 -5.63 4.96
C VAL A 299 17.40 -4.80 5.58
N GLU A 300 17.76 -3.74 6.31
CA GLU A 300 16.80 -2.86 6.95
C GLU A 300 15.94 -2.12 5.91
N VAL A 301 16.55 -1.55 4.87
CA VAL A 301 15.83 -0.89 3.78
C VAL A 301 14.86 -1.84 3.09
N ALA A 302 15.32 -3.03 2.69
CA ALA A 302 14.49 -4.01 2.00
C ALA A 302 13.32 -4.51 2.86
N SER A 303 13.48 -4.58 4.20
CA SER A 303 12.40 -4.95 5.10
C SER A 303 11.41 -3.81 5.32
N SER A 304 11.90 -2.59 5.48
CA SER A 304 11.07 -1.41 5.73
C SER A 304 10.22 -1.05 4.53
N VAL A 305 10.77 -1.16 3.32
CA VAL A 305 9.99 -0.95 2.08
C VAL A 305 8.92 -2.01 1.91
N ASN A 306 9.21 -3.28 2.23
CA ASN A 306 8.20 -4.33 2.25
C ASN A 306 7.07 -4.09 3.28
N GLY A 307 7.31 -3.33 4.35
CA GLY A 307 6.29 -2.96 5.33
C GLY A 307 5.10 -2.25 4.69
N GLN A 308 5.33 -1.51 3.62
CA GLN A 308 4.28 -0.77 2.91
C GLN A 308 3.30 -1.68 2.14
N ILE A 309 3.68 -2.91 1.80
CA ILE A 309 2.78 -3.88 1.15
C ILE A 309 2.10 -4.82 2.15
N MET A 310 2.49 -4.82 3.41
CA MET A 310 2.00 -5.79 4.39
C MET A 310 0.69 -5.34 5.04
N PRO A 311 -0.43 -6.06 4.83
CA PRO A 311 -1.68 -5.79 5.53
C PRO A 311 -1.52 -5.94 7.06
N PRO A 312 -2.32 -5.26 7.91
CA PRO A 312 -3.58 -4.60 7.56
C PRO A 312 -3.46 -3.11 7.23
N VAL A 313 -2.42 -2.38 7.63
CA VAL A 313 -2.39 -0.93 7.41
C VAL A 313 -1.82 -0.61 6.05
N MET A 314 -0.73 -1.28 5.67
CA MET A 314 -0.04 -1.04 4.40
C MET A 314 0.50 0.41 4.32
N GLY A 315 0.97 0.84 3.16
CA GLY A 315 1.25 2.26 2.89
C GLY A 315 -0.03 3.05 2.59
N ALA A 316 0.02 4.37 2.75
CA ALA A 316 -1.10 5.26 2.47
C ALA A 316 -1.70 5.09 1.05
N ALA A 317 -0.91 4.63 0.10
CA ALA A 317 -1.34 4.32 -1.27
C ALA A 317 -2.41 3.21 -1.35
N ALA A 318 -2.45 2.27 -0.40
CA ALA A 318 -3.46 1.21 -0.38
C ALA A 318 -4.89 1.76 -0.19
N PHE A 319 -5.02 2.85 0.56
CA PHE A 319 -6.33 3.50 0.74
C PHE A 319 -6.80 4.22 -0.52
N LEU A 320 -5.88 4.76 -1.33
CA LEU A 320 -6.19 5.30 -2.66
C LEU A 320 -6.65 4.20 -3.62
N MET A 321 -6.08 3.02 -3.49
CA MET A 321 -6.43 1.87 -4.33
C MET A 321 -7.90 1.46 -4.15
N ILE A 322 -8.49 1.59 -2.97
CA ILE A 322 -9.92 1.32 -2.72
C ILE A 322 -10.80 2.16 -3.65
N GLU A 323 -10.52 3.45 -3.73
CA GLU A 323 -11.31 4.40 -4.53
C GLU A 323 -11.07 4.17 -6.03
N TYR A 324 -9.82 3.93 -6.46
CA TYR A 324 -9.50 3.72 -7.88
C TYR A 324 -10.00 2.38 -8.43
N VAL A 325 -10.01 1.33 -7.60
CA VAL A 325 -10.47 -0.01 -7.99
C VAL A 325 -11.96 -0.22 -7.67
N ASN A 326 -12.54 0.66 -6.84
CA ASN A 326 -13.92 0.58 -6.35
C ASN A 326 -14.22 -0.76 -5.67
N MET A 327 -13.38 -1.12 -4.67
CA MET A 327 -13.55 -2.36 -3.90
C MET A 327 -13.44 -2.13 -2.40
N PRO A 328 -14.07 -2.97 -1.56
CA PRO A 328 -13.93 -2.91 -0.11
C PRO A 328 -12.49 -3.15 0.33
N TYR A 329 -12.04 -2.44 1.38
CA TYR A 329 -10.66 -2.59 1.89
C TYR A 329 -10.36 -4.02 2.39
N SER A 330 -11.34 -4.72 2.93
CA SER A 330 -11.22 -6.12 3.35
C SER A 330 -10.82 -7.04 2.19
N GLN A 331 -11.37 -6.81 0.99
CA GLN A 331 -10.99 -7.56 -0.21
C GLN A 331 -9.58 -7.20 -0.67
N LEU A 332 -9.24 -5.89 -0.68
CA LEU A 332 -7.88 -5.45 -1.01
C LEU A 332 -6.84 -6.12 -0.11
N ILE A 333 -7.07 -6.13 1.21
CA ILE A 333 -6.18 -6.81 2.17
C ILE A 333 -6.00 -8.29 1.79
N THR A 334 -7.08 -8.98 1.46
CA THR A 334 -7.03 -10.40 1.08
C THR A 334 -6.16 -10.61 -0.15
N HIS A 335 -6.31 -9.77 -1.17
CA HIS A 335 -5.52 -9.87 -2.41
C HIS A 335 -4.04 -9.47 -2.22
N ALA A 336 -3.75 -8.53 -1.34
CA ALA A 336 -2.39 -8.09 -1.04
C ALA A 336 -1.64 -9.04 -0.09
N PHE A 337 -2.35 -9.84 0.72
CA PHE A 337 -1.76 -10.60 1.83
C PHE A 337 -0.74 -11.64 1.36
N LEU A 338 -1.11 -12.50 0.40
CA LEU A 338 -0.24 -13.60 -0.03
C LEU A 338 1.06 -13.10 -0.67
N PRO A 339 1.08 -12.17 -1.64
CA PRO A 339 2.31 -11.63 -2.20
C PRO A 339 3.22 -10.97 -1.15
N ALA A 340 2.63 -10.23 -0.21
CA ALA A 340 3.39 -9.62 0.88
C ALA A 340 4.07 -10.66 1.78
N LEU A 341 3.32 -11.67 2.21
CA LEU A 341 3.82 -12.73 3.08
C LEU A 341 4.98 -13.52 2.44
N ILE A 342 4.83 -13.94 1.18
CA ILE A 342 5.90 -14.67 0.48
C ILE A 342 7.12 -13.77 0.24
N SER A 343 6.95 -12.46 0.03
CA SER A 343 8.06 -11.52 -0.08
C SER A 343 8.86 -11.43 1.22
N TYR A 344 8.21 -11.40 2.39
CA TYR A 344 8.89 -11.44 3.69
C TYR A 344 9.58 -12.78 3.97
N ILE A 345 8.94 -13.90 3.66
CA ILE A 345 9.56 -15.23 3.77
C ILE A 345 10.85 -15.28 2.93
N ALA A 346 10.80 -14.77 1.70
CA ALA A 346 11.96 -14.71 0.83
C ALA A 346 13.07 -13.80 1.40
N LEU A 347 12.72 -12.66 2.03
CA LEU A 347 13.73 -11.78 2.63
C LEU A 347 14.41 -12.42 3.84
N VAL A 348 13.66 -13.10 4.71
CA VAL A 348 14.25 -13.89 5.81
C VAL A 348 15.21 -14.95 5.27
N TYR A 349 14.86 -15.55 4.13
CA TYR A 349 15.71 -16.54 3.47
C TYR A 349 16.96 -15.91 2.82
N ILE A 350 16.86 -14.71 2.22
CA ILE A 350 18.03 -13.95 1.73
C ILE A 350 19.02 -13.73 2.88
N VAL A 351 18.54 -13.26 4.03
CA VAL A 351 19.39 -13.05 5.22
C VAL A 351 20.02 -14.38 5.67
N HIS A 352 19.27 -15.49 5.59
CA HIS A 352 19.81 -16.82 5.89
C HIS A 352 20.94 -17.21 4.93
N LEU A 353 20.75 -17.03 3.62
CA LEU A 353 21.76 -17.34 2.62
C LEU A 353 23.02 -16.47 2.76
N GLU A 354 22.83 -15.16 3.03
CA GLU A 354 23.96 -14.27 3.30
C GLU A 354 24.76 -14.71 4.54
N ALA A 355 24.05 -15.08 5.62
CA ALA A 355 24.68 -15.59 6.82
C ALA A 355 25.44 -16.91 6.56
N GLN A 356 24.89 -17.82 5.77
CA GLN A 356 25.57 -19.08 5.38
C GLN A 356 26.82 -18.80 4.55
N LYS A 357 26.76 -17.90 3.56
CA LYS A 357 27.94 -17.52 2.75
C LYS A 357 29.08 -16.92 3.57
N MET A 358 28.75 -16.18 4.60
CA MET A 358 29.73 -15.50 5.47
C MET A 358 30.11 -16.33 6.70
N GLY A 359 29.52 -17.51 6.91
CA GLY A 359 29.76 -18.33 8.08
C GLY A 359 29.30 -17.70 9.40
N LEU A 360 28.29 -16.79 9.35
CA LEU A 360 27.81 -16.06 10.53
C LEU A 360 27.04 -16.99 11.48
N LYS A 361 27.38 -16.92 12.74
CA LYS A 361 26.66 -17.61 13.83
C LYS A 361 25.55 -16.71 14.37
N GLY A 362 24.57 -17.32 15.06
CA GLY A 362 23.58 -16.59 15.85
C GLY A 362 24.14 -16.15 17.20
N LEU A 363 23.38 -15.35 17.93
CA LEU A 363 23.68 -15.02 19.32
C LEU A 363 23.54 -16.27 20.22
N GLU A 364 24.22 -16.29 21.37
CA GLU A 364 24.11 -17.40 22.29
C GLU A 364 22.68 -17.61 22.80
N ARG A 365 22.27 -18.87 22.83
CA ARG A 365 20.92 -19.23 23.30
C ARG A 365 20.85 -19.10 24.80
N VAL A 366 19.78 -18.47 25.28
CA VAL A 366 19.48 -18.34 26.72
C VAL A 366 18.59 -19.50 27.21
N GLU A 367 17.80 -20.10 26.30
CA GLU A 367 16.84 -21.16 26.63
C GLU A 367 17.21 -22.50 25.97
N PRO A 368 16.97 -23.65 26.65
CA PRO A 368 17.25 -24.96 26.11
C PRO A 368 16.40 -25.29 24.88
N ILE A 369 16.93 -26.15 24.00
CA ILE A 369 16.24 -26.59 22.78
C ILE A 369 15.10 -27.54 23.16
N SER A 370 13.88 -27.18 22.85
CA SER A 370 12.77 -28.14 22.90
C SER A 370 12.81 -29.06 21.68
N PRO A 371 12.46 -30.36 21.80
CA PRO A 371 12.34 -31.27 20.67
C PRO A 371 11.40 -30.68 19.59
N ILE A 372 11.73 -30.94 18.32
CA ILE A 372 10.98 -30.39 17.17
C ILE A 372 9.48 -30.73 17.26
N LEU A 373 9.13 -31.97 17.63
CA LEU A 373 7.76 -32.41 17.79
C LEU A 373 7.02 -31.60 18.86
N VAL A 374 7.66 -31.35 20.01
CA VAL A 374 7.08 -30.54 21.11
C VAL A 374 6.88 -29.10 20.65
N THR A 375 7.83 -28.56 19.88
CA THR A 375 7.73 -27.21 19.33
C THR A 375 6.57 -27.13 18.34
N LEU A 376 6.43 -28.10 17.46
CA LEU A 376 5.34 -28.17 16.47
C LEU A 376 3.98 -28.32 17.15
N LEU A 377 3.86 -29.19 18.14
CA LEU A 377 2.63 -29.35 18.94
C LEU A 377 2.26 -28.07 19.68
N LYS A 378 3.25 -27.33 20.25
CA LYS A 378 2.99 -26.02 20.87
C LYS A 378 2.49 -25.02 19.86
N VAL A 379 3.09 -24.91 18.67
CA VAL A 379 2.66 -23.99 17.61
C VAL A 379 1.23 -24.32 17.17
N VAL A 380 0.94 -25.59 16.89
CA VAL A 380 -0.43 -26.03 16.52
C VAL A 380 -1.41 -25.72 17.63
N SER A 381 -1.06 -26.02 18.90
CA SER A 381 -1.92 -25.73 20.05
C SER A 381 -2.19 -24.21 20.19
N TYR A 382 -1.18 -23.35 19.98
CA TYR A 382 -1.38 -21.89 19.99
C TYR A 382 -2.30 -21.44 18.85
N ILE A 383 -2.11 -21.95 17.64
CA ILE A 383 -2.99 -21.63 16.50
C ILE A 383 -4.43 -22.05 16.81
N LEU A 384 -4.63 -23.28 17.28
CA LEU A 384 -5.97 -23.77 17.64
C LEU A 384 -6.60 -22.94 18.76
N ALA A 385 -5.82 -22.52 19.77
CA ALA A 385 -6.31 -21.66 20.84
C ALA A 385 -6.73 -20.28 20.35
N VAL A 386 -5.95 -19.68 19.42
CA VAL A 386 -6.28 -18.40 18.80
C VAL A 386 -7.54 -18.52 17.94
N VAL A 387 -7.65 -19.58 17.13
CA VAL A 387 -8.85 -19.83 16.30
C VAL A 387 -10.07 -20.05 17.18
N ALA A 388 -9.95 -20.84 18.25
CA ALA A 388 -11.06 -21.08 19.19
C ALA A 388 -11.49 -19.78 19.90
N LEU A 389 -10.52 -18.96 20.33
CA LEU A 389 -10.80 -17.65 20.93
C LEU A 389 -11.48 -16.71 19.94
N ALA A 390 -10.95 -16.60 18.73
CA ALA A 390 -11.54 -15.76 17.67
C ALA A 390 -12.96 -16.22 17.34
N SER A 391 -13.20 -17.52 17.24
CA SER A 391 -14.54 -18.08 17.01
C SER A 391 -15.48 -17.79 18.19
N ALA A 392 -15.02 -17.96 19.42
CA ALA A 392 -15.83 -17.66 20.62
C ALA A 392 -16.20 -16.16 20.68
N VAL A 393 -15.29 -15.27 20.34
CA VAL A 393 -15.56 -13.83 20.27
C VAL A 393 -16.53 -13.54 19.12
N TYR A 394 -16.32 -14.12 17.94
CA TYR A 394 -17.18 -13.90 16.78
C TYR A 394 -18.64 -14.32 17.04
N TYR A 395 -18.85 -15.56 17.46
CA TYR A 395 -20.20 -16.07 17.76
C TYR A 395 -20.79 -15.42 19.01
N GLY A 396 -19.96 -15.14 20.03
CA GLY A 396 -20.39 -14.49 21.26
C GLY A 396 -20.88 -13.05 21.02
N LEU A 397 -20.14 -12.25 20.27
CA LEU A 397 -20.54 -10.89 19.90
C LEU A 397 -21.75 -10.90 18.94
N GLY A 398 -21.81 -11.84 18.00
CA GLY A 398 -23.00 -12.04 17.16
C GLY A 398 -24.25 -12.35 18.00
N TRP A 399 -24.15 -13.23 18.99
CA TRP A 399 -25.24 -13.54 19.91
C TRP A 399 -25.67 -12.33 20.76
N ILE A 400 -24.71 -11.56 21.30
CA ILE A 400 -25.02 -10.33 22.06
C ILE A 400 -25.82 -9.34 21.20
N LYS A 401 -25.43 -9.15 19.94
CA LYS A 401 -26.13 -8.24 19.03
C LYS A 401 -27.56 -8.68 18.71
N THR A 402 -27.80 -9.98 18.65
CA THR A 402 -29.14 -10.49 18.37
C THR A 402 -30.07 -10.49 19.61
N VAL A 403 -29.52 -10.76 20.80
CA VAL A 403 -30.32 -10.88 22.06
C VAL A 403 -30.52 -9.51 22.72
N THR A 404 -29.51 -8.62 22.65
CA THR A 404 -29.55 -7.31 23.32
C THR A 404 -29.08 -6.18 22.39
N PRO A 405 -29.79 -5.88 21.29
CA PRO A 405 -29.32 -4.90 20.30
C PRO A 405 -29.11 -3.52 20.90
N ASP A 406 -29.99 -3.05 21.77
CA ASP A 406 -29.93 -1.72 22.40
C ASP A 406 -28.72 -1.54 23.33
N PHE A 407 -28.24 -2.62 23.95
CA PHE A 407 -27.13 -2.60 24.90
C PHE A 407 -25.84 -3.22 24.33
N ALA A 408 -25.86 -3.71 23.08
CA ALA A 408 -24.74 -4.45 22.48
C ALA A 408 -23.44 -3.61 22.51
N PHE A 409 -23.50 -2.34 22.16
CA PHE A 409 -22.34 -1.44 22.19
C PHE A 409 -21.75 -1.29 23.60
N LEU A 410 -22.59 -1.07 24.61
CA LEU A 410 -22.14 -0.95 25.99
C LEU A 410 -21.52 -2.26 26.49
N ILE A 411 -22.12 -3.40 26.18
CA ILE A 411 -21.61 -4.73 26.57
C ILE A 411 -20.23 -4.97 25.92
N VAL A 412 -20.07 -4.66 24.64
CA VAL A 412 -18.78 -4.77 23.94
C VAL A 412 -17.72 -3.88 24.59
N CYS A 413 -18.05 -2.63 24.93
CA CYS A 413 -17.13 -1.73 25.63
C CYS A 413 -16.71 -2.27 27.00
N VAL A 414 -17.66 -2.85 27.76
CA VAL A 414 -17.37 -3.48 29.07
C VAL A 414 -16.47 -4.71 28.88
N LEU A 415 -16.76 -5.57 27.92
CA LEU A 415 -15.93 -6.75 27.62
C LEU A 415 -14.51 -6.37 27.21
N LEU A 416 -14.36 -5.32 26.40
CA LEU A 416 -13.05 -4.76 26.01
C LEU A 416 -12.29 -4.22 27.21
N ALA A 417 -12.97 -3.49 28.11
CA ALA A 417 -12.36 -3.00 29.35
C ALA A 417 -11.93 -4.15 30.27
N VAL A 418 -12.72 -5.20 30.41
CA VAL A 418 -12.36 -6.39 31.19
C VAL A 418 -11.18 -7.11 30.57
N ALA A 419 -11.16 -7.29 29.24
CA ALA A 419 -10.04 -7.89 28.53
C ALA A 419 -8.75 -7.07 28.71
N TYR A 420 -8.84 -5.74 28.59
CA TYR A 420 -7.71 -4.84 28.82
C TYR A 420 -7.18 -4.95 30.27
N LEU A 421 -8.05 -4.91 31.29
CA LEU A 421 -7.63 -5.06 32.68
C LEU A 421 -6.98 -6.42 32.95
N ALA A 422 -7.50 -7.50 32.36
CA ALA A 422 -6.90 -8.83 32.47
C ALA A 422 -5.50 -8.88 31.83
N LEU A 423 -5.34 -8.26 30.65
CA LEU A 423 -4.05 -8.16 29.97
C LEU A 423 -3.04 -7.33 30.78
N ILE A 424 -3.42 -6.15 31.29
CA ILE A 424 -2.56 -5.31 32.14
C ILE A 424 -2.16 -6.04 33.43
N LYS A 425 -3.10 -6.73 34.09
CA LYS A 425 -2.78 -7.55 35.29
C LYS A 425 -1.74 -8.62 34.96
N ARG A 426 -1.85 -9.27 33.78
CA ARG A 426 -0.88 -10.26 33.32
C ARG A 426 0.47 -9.60 33.02
N VAL A 427 0.49 -8.49 32.32
CA VAL A 427 1.69 -7.71 31.98
C VAL A 427 2.42 -7.24 33.25
N ALA A 428 1.70 -6.82 34.28
CA ALA A 428 2.25 -6.38 35.56
C ALA A 428 3.11 -7.45 36.26
N SER A 429 2.88 -8.74 35.97
CA SER A 429 3.68 -9.86 36.54
C SER A 429 5.05 -10.02 35.87
N PHE A 430 5.36 -9.23 34.84
CA PHE A 430 6.62 -9.28 34.09
C PHE A 430 7.37 -7.94 34.17
N PRO A 431 8.71 -7.94 34.06
CA PRO A 431 9.49 -6.71 34.07
C PRO A 431 9.21 -5.88 32.80
N ASP A 432 9.44 -4.56 32.94
CA ASP A 432 9.36 -3.67 31.78
C ASP A 432 10.45 -3.99 30.75
N LEU A 433 10.14 -3.74 29.49
CA LEU A 433 11.09 -3.90 28.40
C LEU A 433 12.01 -2.69 28.32
N GLU A 434 13.18 -2.80 28.93
CA GLU A 434 14.22 -1.77 28.83
C GLU A 434 14.68 -1.61 27.37
N MET A 435 14.93 -0.38 26.94
CA MET A 435 15.60 -0.13 25.67
C MET A 435 17.06 -0.59 25.77
N ASP A 436 17.55 -1.35 24.78
CA ASP A 436 18.96 -1.70 24.70
C ASP A 436 19.77 -0.45 24.36
N ASP A 437 20.87 -0.22 25.08
CA ASP A 437 21.84 0.79 24.68
C ASP A 437 22.49 0.39 23.34
N PRO A 438 22.31 1.19 22.28
CA PRO A 438 22.93 0.93 20.98
C PRO A 438 24.46 0.78 21.04
N ASN A 439 25.10 1.36 22.07
CA ASN A 439 26.55 1.33 22.29
C ASN A 439 27.01 0.17 23.16
N SER A 440 26.12 -0.60 23.79
CA SER A 440 26.48 -1.74 24.62
C SER A 440 27.26 -2.79 23.81
N GLN A 441 28.42 -3.22 24.32
CA GLN A 441 29.25 -4.22 23.64
C GLN A 441 28.69 -5.65 23.68
N VAL A 442 27.74 -5.93 24.57
CA VAL A 442 27.18 -7.27 24.76
C VAL A 442 25.69 -7.28 24.44
N ALA A 443 25.35 -7.92 23.35
CA ALA A 443 23.97 -8.20 23.01
C ALA A 443 23.50 -9.50 23.68
N LYS A 444 22.67 -9.40 24.70
CA LYS A 444 22.03 -10.57 25.36
C LYS A 444 20.65 -10.80 24.73
N LEU A 445 20.34 -12.06 24.39
CA LEU A 445 19.00 -12.39 23.94
C LEU A 445 18.02 -12.28 25.12
N PRO A 446 16.86 -11.61 24.90
CA PRO A 446 15.81 -11.59 25.91
C PRO A 446 15.13 -12.97 26.03
N TYR A 447 14.64 -13.30 27.22
CA TYR A 447 13.84 -14.52 27.45
C TYR A 447 12.49 -14.40 26.74
N ARG A 448 12.09 -15.47 26.01
CA ARG A 448 10.87 -15.46 25.18
C ARG A 448 9.61 -15.16 25.99
N LYS A 449 9.36 -15.94 27.05
CA LYS A 449 8.12 -15.84 27.84
C LYS A 449 7.93 -14.47 28.52
N PRO A 450 8.92 -13.92 29.25
CA PRO A 450 8.81 -12.56 29.80
C PRO A 450 8.57 -11.50 28.74
N THR A 451 9.34 -11.50 27.66
CA THR A 451 9.28 -10.50 26.60
C THR A 451 7.92 -10.45 25.93
N VAL A 452 7.40 -11.62 25.52
CA VAL A 452 6.08 -11.68 24.87
C VAL A 452 4.97 -11.23 25.80
N ASN A 453 5.02 -11.64 27.09
CA ASN A 453 3.97 -11.27 28.02
C ASN A 453 4.05 -9.81 28.49
N ALA A 454 5.21 -9.15 28.43
CA ALA A 454 5.39 -7.76 28.88
C ALA A 454 4.67 -6.72 28.01
N GLY A 455 4.25 -7.06 26.77
CA GLY A 455 3.63 -6.10 25.84
C GLY A 455 2.33 -6.57 25.19
N LEU A 456 1.67 -7.61 25.72
CA LEU A 456 0.44 -8.17 25.10
C LEU A 456 -0.69 -7.13 24.93
N HIS A 457 -0.78 -6.15 25.81
CA HIS A 457 -1.82 -5.11 25.77
C HIS A 457 -1.68 -4.19 24.55
N TYR A 458 -0.47 -4.06 23.95
CA TYR A 458 -0.26 -3.28 22.72
C TYR A 458 -0.95 -3.90 21.48
N LEU A 459 -1.25 -5.20 21.54
CA LEU A 459 -1.96 -5.88 20.44
C LEU A 459 -3.46 -5.58 20.45
N LEU A 460 -4.04 -5.17 21.59
CA LEU A 460 -5.48 -4.97 21.73
C LEU A 460 -6.04 -3.92 20.77
N PRO A 461 -5.45 -2.71 20.61
CA PRO A 461 -5.91 -1.72 19.63
C PRO A 461 -5.84 -2.22 18.18
N VAL A 462 -4.82 -3.03 17.86
CA VAL A 462 -4.69 -3.64 16.54
C VAL A 462 -5.79 -4.67 16.30
N VAL A 463 -6.13 -5.47 17.32
CA VAL A 463 -7.25 -6.42 17.26
C VAL A 463 -8.58 -5.68 17.09
N VAL A 464 -8.80 -4.57 17.81
CA VAL A 464 -10.00 -3.73 17.65
C VAL A 464 -10.10 -3.19 16.24
N LEU A 465 -9.02 -2.62 15.71
CA LEU A 465 -8.94 -2.12 14.35
C LEU A 465 -9.32 -3.21 13.33
N MET A 466 -8.69 -4.38 13.45
CA MET A 466 -8.92 -5.51 12.53
C MET A 466 -10.34 -6.07 12.64
N TRP A 467 -10.88 -6.13 13.87
CA TRP A 467 -12.25 -6.57 14.08
C TRP A 467 -13.27 -5.64 13.39
N CYS A 468 -13.16 -4.34 13.63
CA CYS A 468 -14.01 -3.34 12.99
C CYS A 468 -13.93 -3.42 11.45
N LEU A 469 -12.73 -3.64 10.93
CA LEU A 469 -12.47 -3.64 9.49
C LEU A 469 -12.95 -4.93 8.79
N MET A 470 -12.64 -6.10 9.36
CA MET A 470 -12.82 -7.40 8.70
C MET A 470 -14.13 -8.10 9.09
N VAL A 471 -14.57 -7.93 10.33
CA VAL A 471 -15.77 -8.60 10.84
C VAL A 471 -16.98 -7.69 10.77
N GLU A 472 -16.86 -6.47 11.29
CA GLU A 472 -17.94 -5.49 11.26
C GLU A 472 -18.09 -4.79 9.90
N GLN A 473 -17.13 -4.98 8.99
CA GLN A 473 -17.11 -4.37 7.66
C GLN A 473 -17.30 -2.84 7.68
N MET A 474 -16.81 -2.20 8.74
CA MET A 474 -16.84 -0.74 8.87
C MET A 474 -15.90 -0.08 7.85
N SER A 475 -16.16 1.19 7.53
CA SER A 475 -15.23 1.96 6.71
C SER A 475 -13.83 1.99 7.33
N PRO A 476 -12.75 2.05 6.52
CA PRO A 476 -11.39 2.10 7.06
C PRO A 476 -11.17 3.24 8.07
N GLY A 477 -11.75 4.43 7.81
CA GLY A 477 -11.66 5.57 8.70
C GLY A 477 -12.31 5.31 10.06
N LEU A 478 -13.53 4.78 10.07
CA LEU A 478 -14.24 4.45 11.32
C LEU A 478 -13.53 3.34 12.10
N SER A 479 -12.98 2.35 11.41
CA SER A 479 -12.20 1.28 12.04
C SER A 479 -10.92 1.83 12.70
N ALA A 480 -10.21 2.73 12.00
CA ALA A 480 -9.05 3.43 12.55
C ALA A 480 -9.41 4.34 13.73
N PHE A 481 -10.57 4.99 13.69
CA PHE A 481 -11.08 5.77 14.82
C PHE A 481 -11.24 4.92 16.08
N TRP A 482 -11.91 3.76 16.00
CA TRP A 482 -12.10 2.88 17.16
C TRP A 482 -10.78 2.29 17.68
N GLY A 483 -9.87 1.90 16.77
CA GLY A 483 -8.51 1.50 17.15
C GLY A 483 -7.75 2.61 17.87
N THR A 484 -7.82 3.85 17.36
CA THR A 484 -7.19 5.03 17.96
C THR A 484 -7.81 5.40 19.31
N ALA A 485 -9.12 5.31 19.46
CA ALA A 485 -9.82 5.53 20.72
C ALA A 485 -9.39 4.51 21.78
N ALA A 486 -9.37 3.22 21.45
CA ALA A 486 -8.88 2.18 22.36
C ALA A 486 -7.42 2.42 22.76
N LEU A 487 -6.57 2.80 21.81
CA LEU A 487 -5.15 3.09 22.05
C LEU A 487 -4.96 4.34 22.94
N SER A 488 -5.78 5.37 22.74
CA SER A 488 -5.76 6.58 23.58
C SER A 488 -6.07 6.26 25.04
N VAL A 489 -7.05 5.39 25.29
CA VAL A 489 -7.36 4.89 26.64
C VAL A 489 -6.18 4.13 27.22
N ILE A 490 -5.54 3.26 26.45
CA ILE A 490 -4.36 2.50 26.88
C ILE A 490 -3.20 3.44 27.24
N LEU A 491 -2.86 4.42 26.40
CA LEU A 491 -1.79 5.38 26.65
C LEU A 491 -1.96 6.10 27.99
N VAL A 492 -3.16 6.59 28.27
CA VAL A 492 -3.42 7.35 29.50
C VAL A 492 -3.43 6.45 30.75
N THR A 493 -3.88 5.20 30.61
CA THR A 493 -4.20 4.33 31.77
C THR A 493 -3.16 3.24 32.04
N GLN A 494 -2.32 2.85 31.05
CA GLN A 494 -1.39 1.74 31.22
C GLN A 494 -0.42 1.91 32.39
N ARG A 495 0.22 3.07 32.54
CA ARG A 495 1.20 3.32 33.59
C ARG A 495 0.60 3.29 34.99
N PRO A 496 -0.49 4.04 35.30
CA PRO A 496 -1.11 3.98 36.61
C PRO A 496 -1.71 2.62 36.94
N LEU A 497 -2.22 1.86 35.97
CA LEU A 497 -2.74 0.51 36.19
C LEU A 497 -1.62 -0.51 36.43
N LEU A 498 -0.50 -0.43 35.69
CA LEU A 498 0.67 -1.26 35.96
C LEU A 498 1.22 -1.03 37.36
N SER A 499 1.38 0.25 37.77
CA SER A 499 1.81 0.59 39.11
C SER A 499 0.82 0.09 40.19
N PHE A 500 -0.50 0.14 39.90
CA PHE A 500 -1.52 -0.38 40.81
C PHE A 500 -1.39 -1.89 41.01
N PHE A 501 -1.27 -2.66 39.93
CA PHE A 501 -1.18 -4.12 40.00
C PHE A 501 0.17 -4.62 40.54
N ARG A 502 1.26 -3.84 40.35
CA ARG A 502 2.59 -4.12 40.93
C ARG A 502 2.72 -3.70 42.39
N GLN A 503 1.73 -2.97 42.91
CA GLN A 503 1.78 -2.39 44.27
C GLN A 503 2.93 -1.42 44.48
N ASP A 504 3.40 -0.74 43.42
CA ASP A 504 4.45 0.24 43.51
C ASP A 504 3.98 1.48 44.29
N GLN A 505 4.86 2.04 45.13
CA GLN A 505 4.59 3.27 45.91
C GLN A 505 4.67 4.56 45.09
N GLY A 506 4.72 4.48 43.75
CA GLY A 506 4.82 5.61 42.84
C GLY A 506 3.60 6.53 42.90
N ASN A 507 3.83 7.81 42.61
CA ASN A 507 2.74 8.81 42.52
C ASN A 507 1.85 8.55 41.29
N LYS A 508 0.70 7.89 41.50
CA LYS A 508 -0.24 7.52 40.42
C LYS A 508 -0.72 8.73 39.60
N THR A 509 -0.86 9.89 40.25
CA THR A 509 -1.25 11.14 39.55
C THR A 509 -0.13 11.61 38.60
N ALA A 510 1.13 11.48 38.97
CA ALA A 510 2.26 11.78 38.09
C ALA A 510 2.30 10.83 36.88
N LEU A 511 2.10 9.53 37.09
CA LEU A 511 2.02 8.52 36.03
C LEU A 511 0.82 8.76 35.07
N PHE A 512 -0.32 9.18 35.59
CA PHE A 512 -1.48 9.57 34.78
C PHE A 512 -1.16 10.81 33.94
N LYS A 513 -0.57 11.86 34.53
CA LYS A 513 -0.14 13.05 33.79
C LYS A 513 0.87 12.73 32.70
N GLN A 514 1.79 11.82 32.96
CA GLN A 514 2.74 11.34 31.94
C GLN A 514 2.02 10.64 30.78
N GLY A 515 1.04 9.78 31.04
CA GLY A 515 0.24 9.14 30.00
C GLY A 515 -0.56 10.15 29.16
N VAL A 516 -1.12 11.20 29.81
CA VAL A 516 -1.76 12.30 29.07
C VAL A 516 -0.77 13.08 28.22
N GLN A 517 0.45 13.32 28.73
CA GLN A 517 1.49 13.99 27.94
C GLN A 517 1.90 13.14 26.73
N GLU A 518 2.07 11.83 26.89
CA GLU A 518 2.37 10.91 25.78
C GLU A 518 1.24 10.88 24.74
N LEU A 519 -0.02 10.98 25.16
CA LEU A 519 -1.15 11.11 24.23
C LEU A 519 -1.07 12.42 23.43
N VAL A 520 -0.79 13.55 24.12
CA VAL A 520 -0.66 14.87 23.49
C VAL A 520 0.50 14.88 22.50
N ASP A 521 1.66 14.32 22.89
CA ASP A 521 2.85 14.21 22.04
C ASP A 521 2.57 13.30 20.82
N GLY A 522 1.77 12.26 21.00
CA GLY A 522 1.35 11.37 19.91
C GLY A 522 0.40 12.04 18.92
N LEU A 523 -0.56 12.85 19.42
CA LEU A 523 -1.46 13.65 18.57
C LEU A 523 -0.68 14.69 17.76
N GLU A 524 0.31 15.36 18.38
CA GLU A 524 1.20 16.29 17.68
C GLU A 524 2.01 15.57 16.60
N SER A 525 2.68 14.46 16.96
CA SER A 525 3.54 13.70 16.05
C SER A 525 2.77 13.14 14.86
N GLY A 526 1.57 12.59 15.10
CA GLY A 526 0.71 12.08 14.03
C GLY A 526 0.33 13.17 13.02
N ALA A 527 -0.06 14.36 13.49
CA ALA A 527 -0.37 15.48 12.62
C ALA A 527 0.87 15.98 11.85
N ARG A 528 2.04 16.05 12.49
CA ARG A 528 3.28 16.46 11.82
C ARG A 528 3.67 15.50 10.70
N ASN A 529 3.55 14.20 10.92
CA ASN A 529 3.81 13.17 9.90
C ASN A 529 2.84 13.27 8.71
N MET A 530 1.67 13.87 8.92
CA MET A 530 0.69 14.08 7.85
C MET A 530 0.93 15.32 6.99
N ILE A 531 1.79 16.27 7.40
CA ILE A 531 2.03 17.51 6.64
C ILE A 531 2.51 17.18 5.22
N GLY A 532 3.55 16.36 5.09
CA GLY A 532 4.09 15.94 3.80
C GLY A 532 3.08 15.17 2.95
N ILE A 533 2.31 14.27 3.57
CA ILE A 533 1.31 13.44 2.87
C ILE A 533 0.14 14.31 2.36
N GLY A 534 -0.36 15.23 3.19
CA GLY A 534 -1.43 16.15 2.79
C GLY A 534 -1.03 17.05 1.62
N ILE A 535 0.18 17.62 1.67
CA ILE A 535 0.74 18.42 0.57
C ILE A 535 0.98 17.57 -0.68
N ALA A 536 1.52 16.35 -0.52
CA ALA A 536 1.78 15.43 -1.63
C ALA A 536 0.51 15.04 -2.39
N THR A 537 -0.55 14.67 -1.65
CA THR A 537 -1.83 14.24 -2.23
C THR A 537 -2.54 15.38 -2.94
N ALA A 538 -2.51 16.59 -2.38
CA ALA A 538 -3.04 17.79 -3.00
C ALA A 538 -2.27 18.16 -4.30
N THR A 539 -0.93 18.11 -4.27
CA THR A 539 -0.08 18.40 -5.44
C THR A 539 -0.23 17.33 -6.53
N ALA A 540 -0.31 16.05 -6.15
CA ALA A 540 -0.57 14.97 -7.10
C ALA A 540 -1.97 15.08 -7.73
N GLY A 541 -2.94 15.65 -7.02
CA GLY A 541 -4.27 15.99 -7.58
C GLY A 541 -4.17 16.92 -8.80
N ILE A 542 -3.19 17.83 -8.86
CA ILE A 542 -2.93 18.67 -10.04
C ILE A 542 -2.62 17.81 -11.26
N ILE A 543 -1.79 16.79 -11.11
CA ILE A 543 -1.39 15.89 -12.19
C ILE A 543 -2.60 15.07 -12.65
N VAL A 544 -3.36 14.50 -11.71
CA VAL A 544 -4.58 13.73 -12.01
C VAL A 544 -5.61 14.59 -12.76
N GLY A 545 -5.88 15.82 -12.27
CA GLY A 545 -6.77 16.75 -12.93
C GLY A 545 -6.30 17.15 -14.33
N ALA A 546 -5.01 17.33 -14.55
CA ALA A 546 -4.44 17.62 -15.86
C ALA A 546 -4.56 16.41 -16.82
N VAL A 547 -4.28 15.20 -16.34
CA VAL A 547 -4.42 13.95 -17.12
C VAL A 547 -5.88 13.73 -17.52
N SER A 548 -6.83 13.96 -16.61
CA SER A 548 -8.27 13.85 -16.88
C SER A 548 -8.73 14.86 -17.92
N LEU A 549 -8.32 16.13 -17.80
CA LEU A 549 -8.75 17.20 -18.71
C LEU A 549 -8.17 17.05 -20.12
N THR A 550 -6.93 16.55 -20.25
CA THR A 550 -6.24 16.43 -21.55
C THR A 550 -6.43 15.08 -22.23
N GLY A 551 -6.94 14.06 -21.51
CA GLY A 551 -6.99 12.68 -22.00
C GLY A 551 -5.60 12.05 -22.19
N PHE A 552 -4.56 12.58 -21.53
CA PHE A 552 -3.17 12.14 -21.70
C PHE A 552 -2.96 10.65 -21.46
N GLY A 553 -3.74 10.03 -20.57
CA GLY A 553 -3.66 8.60 -20.28
C GLY A 553 -3.89 7.72 -21.52
N VAL A 554 -4.89 8.08 -22.35
CA VAL A 554 -5.18 7.37 -23.59
C VAL A 554 -4.08 7.58 -24.64
N GLN A 555 -3.55 8.80 -24.72
CA GLN A 555 -2.43 9.11 -25.64
C GLN A 555 -1.17 8.33 -25.26
N LEU A 556 -0.91 8.19 -23.95
CA LEU A 556 0.21 7.42 -23.44
C LEU A 556 0.06 5.91 -23.74
N SER A 557 -1.17 5.38 -23.69
CA SER A 557 -1.45 3.99 -24.10
C SER A 557 -1.01 3.75 -25.54
N GLY A 558 -1.31 4.66 -26.48
CA GLY A 558 -0.88 4.54 -27.87
C GLY A 558 0.66 4.60 -28.03
N ILE A 559 1.35 5.39 -27.23
CA ILE A 559 2.83 5.44 -27.24
C ILE A 559 3.42 4.11 -26.76
N ILE A 560 2.92 3.59 -25.63
CA ILE A 560 3.41 2.33 -25.06
C ILE A 560 3.08 1.14 -25.98
N GLU A 561 1.92 1.13 -26.61
CA GLU A 561 1.53 0.14 -27.62
C GLU A 561 2.52 0.12 -28.77
N MET A 562 2.83 1.29 -29.33
CA MET A 562 3.82 1.43 -30.41
C MET A 562 5.22 0.96 -29.99
N LEU A 563 5.67 1.33 -28.79
CA LEU A 563 7.00 0.95 -28.28
C LEU A 563 7.07 -0.54 -27.92
N SER A 564 5.96 -1.14 -27.46
CA SER A 564 5.89 -2.55 -27.10
C SER A 564 5.69 -3.48 -28.29
N MET A 565 5.36 -2.92 -29.48
CA MET A 565 5.10 -3.70 -30.70
C MET A 565 4.08 -4.85 -30.48
N GLY A 566 3.07 -4.63 -29.63
CA GLY A 566 2.09 -5.65 -29.25
C GLY A 566 2.62 -6.74 -28.29
N ASN A 567 3.85 -6.66 -27.82
CA ASN A 567 4.38 -7.62 -26.87
C ASN A 567 4.02 -7.25 -25.43
N ILE A 568 3.15 -8.06 -24.79
CA ILE A 568 2.65 -7.85 -23.44
C ILE A 568 3.80 -7.75 -22.40
N LEU A 569 4.80 -8.64 -22.50
CA LEU A 569 5.91 -8.64 -21.54
C LEU A 569 6.75 -7.35 -21.69
N LEU A 570 7.00 -6.91 -22.92
CA LEU A 570 7.73 -5.67 -23.18
C LEU A 570 6.93 -4.46 -22.69
N MET A 571 5.62 -4.44 -22.91
CA MET A 571 4.71 -3.42 -22.35
C MET A 571 4.84 -3.34 -20.82
N LEU A 572 4.73 -4.47 -20.11
CA LEU A 572 4.85 -4.50 -18.64
C LEU A 572 6.23 -4.04 -18.17
N ILE A 573 7.30 -4.41 -18.87
CA ILE A 573 8.67 -3.94 -18.57
C ILE A 573 8.77 -2.43 -18.77
N LEU A 574 8.23 -1.88 -19.86
CA LEU A 574 8.21 -0.44 -20.10
C LEU A 574 7.45 0.29 -19.00
N VAL A 575 6.25 -0.19 -18.63
CA VAL A 575 5.47 0.38 -17.52
C VAL A 575 6.25 0.32 -16.21
N ALA A 576 6.92 -0.78 -15.91
CA ALA A 576 7.74 -0.93 -14.70
C ALA A 576 8.89 0.09 -14.68
N ILE A 577 9.60 0.25 -15.80
CA ILE A 577 10.69 1.24 -15.93
C ILE A 577 10.17 2.66 -15.77
N PHE A 578 9.07 3.02 -16.45
CA PHE A 578 8.45 4.33 -16.29
C PHE A 578 8.00 4.59 -14.84
N SER A 579 7.42 3.58 -14.18
CA SER A 579 7.03 3.67 -12.78
C SER A 579 8.22 3.95 -11.85
N LEU A 580 9.34 3.28 -12.08
CA LEU A 580 10.58 3.52 -11.33
C LEU A 580 11.14 4.92 -11.60
N ILE A 581 11.17 5.36 -12.86
CA ILE A 581 11.70 6.69 -13.23
C ILE A 581 10.84 7.81 -12.65
N LEU A 582 9.51 7.71 -12.81
CA LEU A 582 8.58 8.70 -12.26
C LEU A 582 8.61 8.73 -10.73
N GLY A 583 8.87 7.58 -10.11
CA GLY A 583 8.95 7.46 -8.65
C GLY A 583 10.23 7.98 -8.02
N MET A 584 11.29 8.23 -8.79
CA MET A 584 12.55 8.70 -8.23
C MET A 584 12.41 10.05 -7.51
N GLY A 585 12.62 10.03 -6.20
CA GLY A 585 12.53 11.22 -5.35
C GLY A 585 11.12 11.66 -4.98
N LEU A 586 10.10 10.83 -5.21
CA LEU A 586 8.75 11.03 -4.73
C LEU A 586 8.47 10.17 -3.49
N PRO A 587 7.72 10.67 -2.50
CA PRO A 587 7.16 9.80 -1.46
C PRO A 587 6.23 8.77 -2.08
N THR A 588 6.17 7.58 -1.49
CA THR A 588 5.42 6.41 -2.03
C THR A 588 3.98 6.72 -2.41
N THR A 589 3.27 7.50 -1.58
CA THR A 589 1.87 7.88 -1.83
C THR A 589 1.72 8.74 -3.08
N ALA A 590 2.56 9.78 -3.21
CA ALA A 590 2.55 10.65 -4.40
C ALA A 590 2.95 9.88 -5.65
N ASN A 591 3.97 9.04 -5.54
CA ASN A 591 4.41 8.16 -6.62
C ASN A 591 3.27 7.27 -7.11
N TYR A 592 2.59 6.57 -6.20
CA TYR A 592 1.45 5.72 -6.58
C TYR A 592 0.35 6.51 -7.29
N ILE A 593 -0.01 7.71 -6.81
CA ILE A 593 -1.04 8.54 -7.45
C ILE A 593 -0.65 8.87 -8.89
N VAL A 594 0.56 9.39 -9.08
CA VAL A 594 1.06 9.80 -10.40
C VAL A 594 1.16 8.59 -11.34
N VAL A 595 1.78 7.52 -10.88
CA VAL A 595 2.00 6.34 -11.74
C VAL A 595 0.70 5.60 -12.03
N SER A 596 -0.21 5.45 -11.06
CA SER A 596 -1.49 4.77 -11.31
C SER A 596 -2.39 5.55 -12.28
N SER A 597 -2.43 6.89 -12.15
CA SER A 597 -3.22 7.72 -13.07
C SER A 597 -2.72 7.70 -14.51
N LEU A 598 -1.41 7.44 -14.70
CA LEU A 598 -0.80 7.38 -16.03
C LEU A 598 -0.72 5.97 -16.59
N MET A 599 -0.35 4.98 -15.79
CA MET A 599 0.05 3.65 -16.25
C MET A 599 -1.01 2.56 -16.05
N ALA A 600 -1.96 2.72 -15.10
CA ALA A 600 -2.97 1.69 -14.90
C ALA A 600 -3.85 1.51 -16.13
N LEU A 601 -4.28 2.61 -16.74
CA LEU A 601 -5.06 2.59 -17.99
C LEU A 601 -4.28 1.94 -19.13
N VAL A 602 -2.98 2.21 -19.25
CA VAL A 602 -2.11 1.61 -20.27
C VAL A 602 -2.12 0.09 -20.19
N ILE A 603 -1.92 -0.47 -18.97
CA ILE A 603 -1.90 -1.93 -18.78
C ILE A 603 -3.27 -2.55 -19.16
N VAL A 604 -4.37 -1.88 -18.79
CA VAL A 604 -5.73 -2.37 -19.09
C VAL A 604 -6.01 -2.34 -20.58
N GLU A 605 -5.79 -1.19 -21.24
CA GLU A 605 -6.12 -1.01 -22.66
C GLU A 605 -5.22 -1.85 -23.57
N VAL A 606 -3.91 -1.70 -23.44
CA VAL A 606 -2.96 -2.46 -24.27
C VAL A 606 -2.99 -3.96 -23.92
N GLY A 607 -3.26 -4.30 -22.66
CA GLY A 607 -3.46 -5.67 -22.24
C GLY A 607 -4.65 -6.30 -22.94
N LYS A 608 -5.82 -5.66 -22.93
CA LYS A 608 -7.03 -6.14 -23.62
C LYS A 608 -6.82 -6.32 -25.14
N GLN A 609 -6.10 -5.40 -25.79
CA GLN A 609 -5.79 -5.50 -27.22
C GLN A 609 -4.94 -6.73 -27.55
N ASN A 610 -4.08 -7.16 -26.61
CA ASN A 610 -3.15 -8.27 -26.80
C ASN A 610 -3.56 -9.54 -26.02
N GLY A 611 -4.82 -9.69 -25.64
CA GLY A 611 -5.35 -10.90 -24.98
C GLY A 611 -5.02 -11.05 -23.50
N LEU A 612 -4.47 -10.02 -22.86
CA LEU A 612 -4.22 -10.01 -21.41
C LEU A 612 -5.38 -9.31 -20.69
N ILE A 613 -6.32 -10.07 -20.20
CA ILE A 613 -7.44 -9.58 -19.39
C ILE A 613 -7.10 -9.82 -17.93
N VAL A 614 -6.84 -8.74 -17.19
CA VAL A 614 -6.49 -8.81 -15.76
C VAL A 614 -7.45 -7.98 -14.92
N PRO A 615 -7.78 -8.43 -13.71
CA PRO A 615 -8.55 -7.64 -12.76
C PRO A 615 -7.83 -6.32 -12.43
N LEU A 616 -8.59 -5.24 -12.32
CA LEU A 616 -8.05 -3.90 -12.06
C LEU A 616 -7.18 -3.85 -10.81
N ILE A 617 -7.52 -4.63 -9.78
CA ILE A 617 -6.72 -4.74 -8.56
C ILE A 617 -5.29 -5.26 -8.83
N ALA A 618 -5.12 -6.23 -9.74
CA ALA A 618 -3.80 -6.74 -10.10
C ALA A 618 -2.96 -5.66 -10.80
N VAL A 619 -3.59 -4.85 -11.65
CA VAL A 619 -2.94 -3.71 -12.32
C VAL A 619 -2.48 -2.67 -11.30
N HIS A 620 -3.35 -2.29 -10.37
CA HIS A 620 -3.01 -1.31 -9.33
C HIS A 620 -1.96 -1.82 -8.35
N LEU A 621 -1.99 -3.10 -7.99
CA LEU A 621 -0.92 -3.73 -7.20
C LEU A 621 0.40 -3.76 -7.99
N PHE A 622 0.38 -4.04 -9.31
CA PHE A 622 1.57 -3.99 -10.16
C PHE A 622 2.24 -2.61 -10.08
N VAL A 623 1.47 -1.57 -10.34
CA VAL A 623 1.94 -0.18 -10.27
C VAL A 623 2.44 0.19 -8.88
N PHE A 624 1.74 -0.24 -7.83
CA PHE A 624 2.11 0.03 -6.45
C PHE A 624 3.45 -0.62 -6.06
N TYR A 625 3.69 -1.87 -6.46
CA TYR A 625 4.95 -2.56 -6.19
C TYR A 625 6.14 -1.84 -6.83
N PHE A 626 6.02 -1.36 -8.06
CA PHE A 626 7.08 -0.56 -8.69
C PHE A 626 7.19 0.83 -8.09
N GLY A 627 6.08 1.38 -7.62
CA GLY A 627 6.06 2.63 -6.86
C GLY A 627 6.92 2.57 -5.60
N ILE A 628 6.74 1.54 -4.77
CA ILE A 628 7.55 1.37 -3.55
C ILE A 628 9.01 1.00 -3.85
N MET A 629 9.28 0.31 -4.95
CA MET A 629 10.64 -0.03 -5.36
C MET A 629 11.49 1.20 -5.69
N ALA A 630 10.89 2.33 -6.02
CA ALA A 630 11.61 3.58 -6.25
C ALA A 630 12.35 4.06 -4.99
N ASP A 631 11.86 3.77 -3.78
CA ASP A 631 12.50 4.09 -2.49
C ASP A 631 13.84 3.37 -2.27
N VAL A 632 14.08 2.25 -2.95
CA VAL A 632 15.34 1.49 -2.87
C VAL A 632 16.22 1.69 -4.10
N THR A 633 15.68 2.26 -5.19
CA THR A 633 16.37 2.30 -6.48
C THR A 633 17.38 3.44 -6.52
N PRO A 634 18.69 3.16 -6.75
CA PRO A 634 19.68 4.22 -7.00
C PRO A 634 19.34 5.02 -8.26
N PRO A 635 19.69 6.32 -8.34
CA PRO A 635 20.56 7.06 -7.40
C PRO A 635 19.85 7.76 -6.24
N VAL A 636 18.53 7.76 -6.19
CA VAL A 636 17.77 8.63 -5.28
C VAL A 636 17.25 7.91 -4.02
N GLY A 637 17.12 6.60 -4.00
CA GLY A 637 16.54 5.76 -2.95
C GLY A 637 16.55 6.34 -1.51
N LEU A 638 15.51 7.07 -1.13
CA LEU A 638 15.44 7.84 0.13
C LEU A 638 15.65 6.97 1.38
N ALA A 639 15.06 5.79 1.41
CA ALA A 639 15.23 4.83 2.49
C ALA A 639 16.68 4.33 2.62
N SER A 640 17.40 4.22 1.50
CA SER A 640 18.81 3.82 1.47
C SER A 640 19.73 4.88 2.04
N PHE A 641 19.42 6.15 1.85
CA PHE A 641 20.16 7.26 2.46
C PHE A 641 19.96 7.29 3.97
N ALA A 642 18.73 7.08 4.46
CA ALA A 642 18.44 7.00 5.88
C ALA A 642 19.20 5.84 6.56
N ALA A 643 19.16 4.64 5.97
CA ALA A 643 19.88 3.49 6.49
C ALA A 643 21.41 3.66 6.46
N ALA A 644 21.95 4.31 5.43
CA ALA A 644 23.37 4.60 5.32
C ALA A 644 23.85 5.57 6.41
N ALA A 645 23.04 6.59 6.75
CA ALA A 645 23.33 7.50 7.85
C ALA A 645 23.46 6.77 9.20
N ILE A 646 22.59 5.76 9.44
CA ILE A 646 22.64 4.93 10.66
C ILE A 646 23.81 3.94 10.61
N SER A 647 24.01 3.28 9.48
CA SER A 647 25.01 2.22 9.35
C SER A 647 26.45 2.75 9.24
N GLY A 648 26.65 4.01 8.81
CA GLY A 648 27.94 4.57 8.44
C GLY A 648 28.46 4.07 7.10
N GLY A 649 27.61 3.43 6.28
CA GLY A 649 27.96 2.91 4.95
C GLY A 649 27.75 3.94 3.82
N SER A 650 28.18 3.58 2.59
CA SER A 650 27.89 4.40 1.41
C SER A 650 26.42 4.30 1.02
N PRO A 651 25.69 5.42 0.87
CA PRO A 651 24.27 5.41 0.48
C PRO A 651 24.01 4.69 -0.84
N ILE A 652 24.83 4.95 -1.86
CA ILE A 652 24.68 4.32 -3.19
C ILE A 652 24.94 2.82 -3.11
N LYS A 653 25.98 2.37 -2.40
CA LYS A 653 26.27 0.93 -2.22
C LYS A 653 25.17 0.25 -1.40
N THR A 654 24.67 0.90 -0.37
CA THR A 654 23.53 0.42 0.42
C THR A 654 22.29 0.28 -0.47
N GLY A 655 22.00 1.28 -1.33
CA GLY A 655 20.89 1.24 -2.28
C GLY A 655 21.02 0.13 -3.33
N VAL A 656 22.19 -0.04 -3.93
CA VAL A 656 22.44 -1.14 -4.88
C VAL A 656 22.23 -2.50 -4.21
N GLN A 657 22.72 -2.68 -2.99
CA GLN A 657 22.53 -3.92 -2.25
C GLN A 657 21.08 -4.14 -1.84
N ALA A 658 20.37 -3.06 -1.43
CA ALA A 658 18.95 -3.12 -1.10
C ALA A 658 18.08 -3.44 -2.33
N PHE A 659 18.38 -2.85 -3.47
CA PHE A 659 17.73 -3.17 -4.74
C PHE A 659 17.93 -4.64 -5.13
N TYR A 660 19.16 -5.15 -4.99
CA TYR A 660 19.46 -6.57 -5.23
C TYR A 660 18.66 -7.50 -4.32
N TYR A 661 18.53 -7.17 -3.02
CA TYR A 661 17.68 -7.92 -2.10
C TYR A 661 16.18 -7.77 -2.43
N SER A 662 15.77 -6.69 -3.08
CA SER A 662 14.39 -6.41 -3.46
C SER A 662 14.00 -6.97 -4.83
N LEU A 663 14.90 -7.60 -5.60
CA LEU A 663 14.58 -8.24 -6.88
C LEU A 663 13.43 -9.25 -6.78
N ARG A 664 13.31 -9.95 -5.63
CA ARG A 664 12.17 -10.82 -5.35
C ARG A 664 10.83 -10.08 -5.33
N THR A 665 10.83 -8.83 -4.82
CA THR A 665 9.65 -7.96 -4.79
C THR A 665 9.32 -7.44 -6.19
N ALA A 666 10.34 -7.17 -7.00
CA ALA A 666 10.17 -6.72 -8.38
C ALA A 666 9.58 -7.80 -9.31
N ILE A 667 9.87 -9.08 -9.08
CA ILE A 667 9.34 -10.16 -9.91
C ILE A 667 7.87 -10.49 -9.61
N LEU A 668 7.42 -10.31 -8.36
CA LEU A 668 6.08 -10.66 -7.93
C LEU A 668 4.96 -9.99 -8.78
N PRO A 669 5.03 -8.69 -9.12
CA PRO A 669 4.05 -8.05 -9.99
C PRO A 669 3.87 -8.74 -11.35
N PHE A 670 4.97 -9.13 -11.99
CA PHE A 670 4.89 -9.89 -13.23
C PHE A 670 4.25 -11.26 -13.04
N LEU A 671 4.48 -11.90 -11.89
CA LEU A 671 3.91 -13.22 -11.62
C LEU A 671 2.41 -13.14 -11.41
N PHE A 672 1.91 -12.22 -10.58
CA PHE A 672 0.47 -12.15 -10.30
C PHE A 672 -0.35 -11.51 -11.42
N ILE A 673 0.24 -10.70 -12.31
CA ILE A 673 -0.44 -10.24 -13.54
C ILE A 673 -0.80 -11.43 -14.44
N PHE A 674 0.10 -12.40 -14.58
CA PHE A 674 -0.13 -13.58 -15.40
C PHE A 674 -0.78 -14.76 -14.66
N ASN A 675 -0.78 -14.75 -13.33
CA ASN A 675 -1.39 -15.78 -12.49
C ASN A 675 -2.08 -15.16 -11.28
N THR A 676 -3.33 -14.76 -11.46
CA THR A 676 -4.16 -14.08 -10.46
C THR A 676 -4.49 -14.95 -9.25
N ASP A 677 -4.27 -16.27 -9.30
CA ASP A 677 -4.36 -17.16 -8.13
C ASP A 677 -3.43 -16.70 -7.00
N LEU A 678 -2.28 -16.05 -7.33
CA LEU A 678 -1.37 -15.46 -6.36
C LEU A 678 -1.98 -14.29 -5.56
N LEU A 679 -3.04 -13.69 -6.09
CA LEU A 679 -3.83 -12.66 -5.41
C LEU A 679 -5.06 -13.24 -4.70
N LEU A 680 -5.20 -14.56 -4.66
CA LEU A 680 -6.37 -15.26 -4.10
C LEU A 680 -7.71 -14.81 -4.73
N ILE A 681 -7.70 -14.43 -6.01
CA ILE A 681 -8.92 -14.05 -6.76
C ILE A 681 -9.60 -15.33 -7.20
N ASP A 682 -10.87 -15.52 -6.81
CA ASP A 682 -11.70 -16.69 -7.10
C ASP A 682 -11.07 -18.03 -6.69
N VAL A 683 -10.26 -17.98 -5.62
CA VAL A 683 -9.53 -19.14 -5.09
C VAL A 683 -10.16 -19.64 -3.79
N GLY A 684 -10.68 -20.87 -3.80
CA GLY A 684 -11.16 -21.53 -2.58
C GLY A 684 -10.00 -21.82 -1.61
N TRP A 685 -10.32 -21.97 -0.32
CA TRP A 685 -9.31 -22.11 0.75
C TRP A 685 -8.31 -23.26 0.53
N ALA A 686 -8.76 -24.43 0.01
CA ALA A 686 -7.90 -25.59 -0.25
C ALA A 686 -6.89 -25.29 -1.40
N LYS A 687 -7.36 -24.69 -2.50
CA LYS A 687 -6.51 -24.22 -3.60
C LYS A 687 -5.57 -23.11 -3.12
N GLY A 688 -6.04 -22.23 -2.22
CA GLY A 688 -5.23 -21.16 -1.62
C GLY A 688 -4.01 -21.69 -0.86
N ILE A 689 -4.16 -22.79 -0.10
CA ILE A 689 -3.03 -23.45 0.58
C ILE A 689 -2.03 -23.98 -0.45
N LEU A 690 -2.50 -24.61 -1.52
CA LEU A 690 -1.62 -25.13 -2.58
C LEU A 690 -0.86 -24.01 -3.28
N VAL A 691 -1.54 -22.90 -3.61
CA VAL A 691 -0.92 -21.70 -4.19
C VAL A 691 0.11 -21.09 -3.24
N PHE A 692 -0.20 -20.99 -1.94
CA PHE A 692 0.76 -20.52 -0.94
C PHE A 692 2.02 -21.39 -0.89
N LEU A 693 1.88 -22.71 -0.88
CA LEU A 693 3.01 -23.63 -0.83
C LEU A 693 3.87 -23.57 -2.11
N SER A 694 3.23 -23.62 -3.27
CA SER A 694 3.94 -23.57 -4.57
C SER A 694 4.63 -22.21 -4.76
N ALA A 695 3.97 -21.10 -4.43
CA ALA A 695 4.54 -19.77 -4.51
C ALA A 695 5.69 -19.56 -3.51
N THR A 696 5.57 -20.10 -2.29
CA THR A 696 6.66 -20.05 -1.30
C THR A 696 7.87 -20.84 -1.79
N ILE A 697 7.70 -22.07 -2.28
CA ILE A 697 8.81 -22.85 -2.84
C ILE A 697 9.41 -22.10 -4.03
N GLY A 698 8.57 -21.60 -4.95
CA GLY A 698 9.02 -20.85 -6.12
C GLY A 698 9.88 -19.64 -5.77
N ILE A 699 9.47 -18.81 -4.80
CA ILE A 699 10.23 -17.62 -4.41
C ILE A 699 11.53 -17.97 -3.67
N LEU A 700 11.54 -19.03 -2.86
CA LEU A 700 12.76 -19.49 -2.20
C LEU A 700 13.79 -20.01 -3.21
N ILE A 701 13.34 -20.73 -4.23
CA ILE A 701 14.20 -21.26 -5.30
C ILE A 701 14.68 -20.11 -6.19
N PHE A 702 13.83 -19.17 -6.57
CA PHE A 702 14.22 -17.94 -7.27
C PHE A 702 15.29 -17.16 -6.48
N THR A 703 15.07 -17.01 -5.19
CA THR A 703 16.03 -16.37 -4.28
C THR A 703 17.36 -17.12 -4.24
N SER A 704 17.35 -18.46 -4.16
CA SER A 704 18.56 -19.27 -4.19
C SER A 704 19.34 -19.08 -5.48
N ALA A 705 18.66 -18.96 -6.60
CA ALA A 705 19.27 -18.75 -7.91
C ALA A 705 19.89 -17.36 -8.03
N THR A 706 19.13 -16.30 -7.67
CA THR A 706 19.61 -14.91 -7.73
C THR A 706 20.72 -14.64 -6.73
N MET A 707 20.64 -15.20 -5.51
CA MET A 707 21.70 -15.12 -4.52
C MET A 707 22.92 -15.99 -4.83
N ASN A 708 22.89 -16.76 -5.93
CA ASN A 708 23.95 -17.67 -6.34
C ASN A 708 24.38 -18.66 -5.24
N TYR A 709 23.42 -19.12 -4.43
CA TYR A 709 23.65 -20.05 -3.31
C TYR A 709 22.36 -20.80 -2.97
N PHE A 710 22.43 -22.13 -2.95
CA PHE A 710 21.30 -22.97 -2.50
C PHE A 710 21.74 -23.82 -1.30
N LEU A 711 22.35 -24.99 -1.50
CA LEU A 711 23.00 -25.77 -0.43
C LEU A 711 24.50 -25.47 -0.34
N VAL A 712 25.09 -25.13 -1.48
CA VAL A 712 26.44 -24.61 -1.67
C VAL A 712 26.41 -23.55 -2.76
N LYS A 713 27.53 -22.89 -3.09
CA LYS A 713 27.64 -21.94 -4.18
C LYS A 713 27.20 -22.58 -5.51
N ASN A 714 26.24 -21.97 -6.19
CA ASN A 714 25.68 -22.46 -7.45
C ASN A 714 26.71 -22.36 -8.59
N LYS A 715 26.67 -23.32 -9.52
CA LYS A 715 27.20 -23.18 -10.87
C LYS A 715 26.16 -22.42 -11.72
N LEU A 716 26.59 -21.76 -12.78
CA LEU A 716 25.69 -20.95 -13.63
C LEU A 716 24.49 -21.76 -14.13
N TRP A 717 24.71 -22.97 -14.63
CA TRP A 717 23.62 -23.85 -15.10
C TRP A 717 22.64 -24.24 -13.99
N GLU A 718 23.11 -24.40 -12.74
CA GLU A 718 22.24 -24.69 -11.59
C GLU A 718 21.31 -23.51 -11.28
N SER A 719 21.85 -22.27 -11.32
CA SER A 719 21.02 -21.08 -11.17
C SER A 719 20.01 -20.96 -12.29
N LEU A 720 20.37 -21.25 -13.55
CA LEU A 720 19.42 -21.21 -14.67
C LEU A 720 18.31 -22.26 -14.52
N VAL A 721 18.65 -23.49 -14.12
CA VAL A 721 17.65 -24.54 -13.84
C VAL A 721 16.74 -24.16 -12.68
N LEU A 722 17.27 -23.56 -11.62
CA LEU A 722 16.46 -23.10 -10.48
C LEU A 722 15.53 -21.94 -10.88
N ILE A 723 15.98 -20.99 -11.73
CA ILE A 723 15.12 -19.91 -12.28
C ILE A 723 14.00 -20.53 -13.12
N PHE A 724 14.32 -21.49 -13.98
CA PHE A 724 13.33 -22.19 -14.80
C PHE A 724 12.31 -22.94 -13.94
N ALA A 725 12.75 -23.70 -12.94
CA ALA A 725 11.87 -24.40 -12.02
C ALA A 725 10.97 -23.44 -11.22
N ALA A 726 11.52 -22.30 -10.77
CA ALA A 726 10.73 -21.25 -10.11
C ALA A 726 9.67 -20.67 -11.06
N PHE A 727 10.02 -20.41 -12.32
CA PHE A 727 9.05 -19.93 -13.33
C PHE A 727 7.91 -20.91 -13.53
N VAL A 728 8.20 -22.22 -13.64
CA VAL A 728 7.16 -23.27 -13.78
C VAL A 728 6.24 -23.30 -12.55
N LEU A 729 6.79 -23.17 -11.33
CA LEU A 729 6.00 -23.13 -10.10
C LEU A 729 5.08 -21.91 -10.02
N PHE A 730 5.54 -20.75 -10.50
CA PHE A 730 4.77 -19.53 -10.48
C PHE A 730 3.73 -19.43 -11.61
N ARG A 731 4.05 -19.99 -12.79
CA ARG A 731 3.20 -19.92 -13.97
C ARG A 731 3.02 -21.30 -14.62
N PRO A 732 2.40 -22.24 -13.87
CA PRO A 732 2.21 -23.60 -14.38
C PRO A 732 1.33 -23.66 -15.63
N GLY A 733 0.36 -22.73 -15.76
CA GLY A 733 -0.52 -22.63 -16.91
C GLY A 733 0.20 -22.37 -18.23
N PHE A 734 1.36 -21.68 -18.21
CA PHE A 734 2.10 -21.36 -19.44
C PHE A 734 2.46 -22.61 -20.26
N PHE A 735 2.95 -23.66 -19.62
CA PHE A 735 3.27 -24.91 -20.30
C PHE A 735 2.05 -25.80 -20.46
N MET A 736 1.14 -25.80 -19.49
CA MET A 736 -0.07 -26.62 -19.56
C MET A 736 -0.99 -26.19 -20.71
N GLU A 737 -1.09 -24.90 -21.00
CA GLU A 737 -1.87 -24.37 -22.12
C GLU A 737 -1.45 -24.94 -23.49
N HIS A 738 -0.13 -25.23 -23.65
CA HIS A 738 0.38 -25.88 -24.88
C HIS A 738 0.12 -27.39 -24.91
N ILE A 739 -0.06 -28.05 -23.76
CA ILE A 739 -0.31 -29.49 -23.66
C ILE A 739 -1.80 -29.79 -23.68
N SER A 740 -2.58 -29.01 -22.94
CA SER A 740 -4.03 -29.14 -22.76
C SER A 740 -4.66 -27.77 -22.67
N PRO A 741 -5.00 -27.13 -23.82
CA PRO A 741 -5.60 -25.80 -23.84
C PRO A 741 -6.84 -25.71 -22.96
N THR A 742 -7.02 -24.60 -22.27
CA THR A 742 -8.17 -24.36 -21.37
C THR A 742 -9.37 -23.81 -22.12
N ALA A 743 -9.19 -23.33 -23.35
CA ALA A 743 -10.23 -22.78 -24.18
C ALA A 743 -10.25 -23.43 -25.56
N ARG A 744 -11.46 -23.54 -26.11
CA ARG A 744 -11.72 -23.97 -27.49
C ARG A 744 -12.22 -22.76 -28.27
N HIS A 745 -11.55 -22.41 -29.34
CA HIS A 745 -11.94 -21.37 -30.26
C HIS A 745 -13.04 -21.89 -31.19
N ILE A 746 -14.08 -21.09 -31.39
CA ILE A 746 -15.23 -21.39 -32.24
C ILE A 746 -15.49 -20.20 -33.17
N GLU A 747 -16.14 -20.48 -34.33
CA GLU A 747 -16.59 -19.42 -35.23
C GLU A 747 -17.67 -18.56 -34.55
N PRO A 748 -17.69 -17.24 -34.78
CA PRO A 748 -18.68 -16.33 -34.19
C PRO A 748 -20.13 -16.73 -34.42
N ALA A 749 -20.43 -17.31 -35.57
CA ALA A 749 -21.77 -17.79 -35.93
C ALA A 749 -22.27 -18.94 -35.03
N GLN A 750 -21.36 -19.71 -34.43
CA GLN A 750 -21.70 -20.84 -33.55
C GLN A 750 -21.89 -20.41 -32.10
N MET A 751 -21.64 -19.13 -31.76
CA MET A 751 -21.65 -18.63 -30.38
C MET A 751 -22.97 -18.93 -29.67
N VAL A 752 -24.12 -18.70 -30.29
CA VAL A 752 -25.45 -18.89 -29.70
C VAL A 752 -25.70 -20.37 -29.36
N GLU A 753 -25.33 -21.27 -30.25
CA GLU A 753 -25.51 -22.73 -30.05
C GLU A 753 -24.58 -23.28 -28.99
N GLU A 754 -23.32 -22.89 -29.00
CA GLU A 754 -22.29 -23.43 -28.15
C GLU A 754 -22.34 -22.85 -26.71
N ILE A 755 -22.79 -21.60 -26.54
CA ILE A 755 -22.99 -21.02 -25.21
C ILE A 755 -24.11 -21.76 -24.44
N ALA A 756 -25.12 -22.32 -25.14
CA ALA A 756 -26.17 -23.12 -24.53
C ALA A 756 -25.61 -24.38 -23.84
N LYS A 757 -24.56 -24.98 -24.43
CA LYS A 757 -23.90 -26.20 -23.93
C LYS A 757 -22.87 -25.91 -22.84
N THR A 758 -22.45 -24.65 -22.66
CA THR A 758 -21.39 -24.26 -21.71
C THR A 758 -21.97 -24.17 -20.29
N PRO A 759 -21.29 -24.70 -19.26
CA PRO A 759 -21.77 -24.61 -17.88
C PRO A 759 -21.91 -23.16 -17.40
N VAL A 760 -22.94 -22.86 -16.61
CA VAL A 760 -23.20 -21.56 -16.02
C VAL A 760 -22.05 -21.19 -15.07
N GLY A 761 -21.66 -19.91 -15.05
CA GLY A 761 -20.60 -19.39 -14.20
C GLY A 761 -19.19 -19.55 -14.77
N GLN A 762 -19.02 -20.25 -15.90
CA GLN A 762 -17.74 -20.30 -16.60
C GLN A 762 -17.51 -19.03 -17.43
N HIS A 763 -16.25 -18.73 -17.74
CA HIS A 763 -15.86 -17.55 -18.49
C HIS A 763 -15.73 -17.87 -19.97
N LEU A 764 -16.35 -17.03 -20.81
CA LEU A 764 -16.12 -17.02 -22.24
C LEU A 764 -15.33 -15.76 -22.60
N THR A 765 -14.42 -15.86 -23.56
CA THR A 765 -13.65 -14.72 -24.07
C THR A 765 -14.08 -14.44 -25.51
N ILE A 766 -14.37 -13.17 -25.81
CA ILE A 766 -14.76 -12.72 -27.14
C ILE A 766 -13.71 -11.74 -27.63
N LYS A 767 -13.21 -11.92 -28.86
CA LYS A 767 -12.37 -10.97 -29.57
C LYS A 767 -13.28 -10.15 -30.49
N VAL A 768 -13.23 -8.84 -30.38
CA VAL A 768 -14.06 -7.94 -31.22
C VAL A 768 -13.18 -6.90 -31.91
N ALA A 769 -13.61 -6.49 -33.10
CA ALA A 769 -13.11 -5.33 -33.83
C ALA A 769 -14.15 -4.21 -33.74
N GLY A 770 -13.70 -3.00 -33.47
CA GLY A 770 -14.53 -1.81 -33.36
C GLY A 770 -13.72 -0.54 -33.59
N VAL A 771 -14.25 0.58 -33.16
CA VAL A 771 -13.54 1.86 -33.17
C VAL A 771 -13.45 2.41 -31.73
N ASN A 772 -12.33 3.03 -31.40
CA ASN A 772 -12.19 3.71 -30.13
C ASN A 772 -12.97 5.05 -30.14
N PRO A 773 -13.10 5.76 -28.99
CA PRO A 773 -13.79 7.05 -28.93
C PRO A 773 -13.21 8.15 -29.85
N TYR A 774 -12.03 7.93 -30.41
CA TYR A 774 -11.37 8.84 -31.35
C TYR A 774 -11.54 8.40 -32.84
N GLY A 775 -12.38 7.39 -33.12
CA GLY A 775 -12.64 6.86 -34.47
C GLY A 775 -11.52 6.01 -35.06
N LYS A 776 -10.52 5.58 -34.27
CA LYS A 776 -9.49 4.66 -34.74
C LYS A 776 -9.93 3.21 -34.60
N PRO A 777 -9.68 2.36 -35.62
CA PRO A 777 -9.98 0.95 -35.51
C PRO A 777 -9.14 0.29 -34.43
N ILE A 778 -9.77 -0.55 -33.61
CA ILE A 778 -9.13 -1.31 -32.53
C ILE A 778 -9.69 -2.74 -32.53
N GLU A 779 -8.85 -3.69 -32.16
CA GLU A 779 -9.26 -5.04 -31.80
C GLU A 779 -8.95 -5.26 -30.32
N PHE A 780 -9.86 -5.92 -29.61
CA PHE A 780 -9.64 -6.21 -28.19
C PHE A 780 -10.38 -7.45 -27.74
N TYR A 781 -9.95 -8.01 -26.62
CA TYR A 781 -10.56 -9.16 -25.98
C TYR A 781 -11.40 -8.71 -24.78
N SER A 782 -12.59 -9.31 -24.66
CA SER A 782 -13.47 -9.12 -23.51
C SER A 782 -13.87 -10.45 -22.91
N GLN A 783 -13.90 -10.54 -21.59
CA GLN A 783 -14.29 -11.74 -20.86
C GLN A 783 -15.67 -11.56 -20.24
N LEU A 784 -16.56 -12.49 -20.50
CA LEU A 784 -17.92 -12.54 -19.97
C LEU A 784 -18.12 -13.83 -19.16
N THR A 785 -19.01 -13.78 -18.17
CA THR A 785 -19.41 -14.96 -17.41
C THR A 785 -20.71 -15.53 -17.98
N VAL A 786 -20.74 -16.82 -18.28
CA VAL A 786 -21.92 -17.48 -18.84
C VAL A 786 -23.09 -17.42 -17.84
N PRO A 787 -24.20 -16.71 -18.17
CA PRO A 787 -25.33 -16.54 -17.28
C PRO A 787 -26.26 -17.77 -17.26
N GLN A 788 -27.22 -17.75 -16.36
CA GLN A 788 -28.32 -18.71 -16.38
C GLN A 788 -29.24 -18.42 -17.57
N GLY A 789 -29.80 -19.46 -18.19
CA GLY A 789 -30.73 -19.39 -19.32
C GLY A 789 -31.00 -20.78 -19.88
N ASP A 790 -32.23 -21.01 -20.34
CA ASP A 790 -32.70 -22.30 -20.88
C ASP A 790 -32.22 -22.54 -22.31
N SER A 791 -32.00 -21.47 -23.07
CA SER A 791 -31.50 -21.50 -24.45
C SER A 791 -30.25 -20.62 -24.61
N GLY A 792 -29.52 -20.78 -25.72
CA GLY A 792 -28.40 -19.91 -26.07
C GLY A 792 -28.84 -18.46 -26.27
N GLU A 793 -30.02 -18.24 -26.88
CA GLU A 793 -30.58 -16.90 -27.04
C GLU A 793 -30.89 -16.22 -25.71
N ASP A 794 -31.45 -16.96 -24.72
CA ASP A 794 -31.73 -16.42 -23.39
C ASP A 794 -30.42 -16.00 -22.68
N ARG A 795 -29.35 -16.79 -22.83
CA ARG A 795 -28.05 -16.48 -22.26
C ARG A 795 -27.40 -15.27 -22.91
N ILE A 796 -27.46 -15.13 -24.25
CA ILE A 796 -26.97 -13.94 -24.96
C ILE A 796 -27.76 -12.70 -24.53
N LYS A 797 -29.07 -12.80 -24.39
CA LYS A 797 -29.93 -11.73 -23.91
C LYS A 797 -29.62 -11.38 -22.42
N ALA A 798 -29.40 -12.39 -21.60
CA ALA A 798 -28.99 -12.16 -20.19
C ALA A 798 -27.60 -11.50 -20.06
N LEU A 799 -26.72 -11.63 -21.08
CA LEU A 799 -25.50 -10.83 -21.19
C LEU A 799 -25.77 -9.38 -21.60
N GLY A 800 -27.00 -9.07 -22.06
CA GLY A 800 -27.36 -7.76 -22.59
C GLY A 800 -26.91 -7.56 -24.04
N LEU A 801 -26.75 -8.64 -24.82
CA LEU A 801 -26.28 -8.61 -26.18
C LEU A 801 -27.42 -8.95 -27.14
N THR A 802 -27.47 -8.26 -28.30
CA THR A 802 -28.19 -8.69 -29.48
C THR A 802 -27.17 -8.85 -30.59
N LEU A 803 -27.17 -10.03 -31.24
CA LEU A 803 -26.26 -10.36 -32.32
C LEU A 803 -26.98 -10.34 -33.66
N LEU A 804 -26.35 -9.84 -34.73
CA LEU A 804 -26.87 -9.79 -36.07
C LEU A 804 -25.87 -10.42 -37.04
N ASP A 805 -26.32 -11.40 -37.81
CA ASP A 805 -25.61 -11.89 -39.00
C ASP A 805 -25.90 -10.95 -40.18
N THR A 806 -24.87 -10.26 -40.64
CA THR A 806 -25.01 -9.29 -41.75
C THR A 806 -25.16 -9.94 -43.13
N GLY A 807 -24.98 -11.27 -43.23
CA GLY A 807 -24.91 -12.00 -44.49
C GLY A 807 -23.63 -11.75 -45.31
N GLU A 808 -22.73 -10.89 -44.83
CA GLU A 808 -21.41 -10.65 -45.40
C GLU A 808 -20.41 -11.69 -44.88
N LYS A 809 -19.35 -11.92 -45.63
CA LYS A 809 -18.23 -12.75 -45.19
C LYS A 809 -17.02 -11.88 -44.95
N ILE A 810 -16.34 -12.13 -43.84
CA ILE A 810 -15.05 -11.51 -43.51
C ILE A 810 -13.96 -12.61 -43.47
N GLU A 811 -12.75 -12.22 -43.75
CA GLU A 811 -11.59 -13.13 -43.62
C GLU A 811 -11.06 -13.06 -42.18
N ILE A 812 -11.15 -14.20 -41.47
CA ILE A 812 -10.60 -14.37 -40.11
C ILE A 812 -9.56 -15.48 -40.21
N ASP A 813 -8.32 -15.18 -39.88
CA ASP A 813 -7.17 -16.11 -39.89
C ASP A 813 -7.06 -16.91 -41.24
N GLY A 814 -7.31 -16.24 -42.35
CA GLY A 814 -7.25 -16.85 -43.70
C GLY A 814 -8.46 -17.71 -44.07
N LYS A 815 -9.54 -17.68 -43.30
CA LYS A 815 -10.80 -18.37 -43.59
C LYS A 815 -11.93 -17.36 -43.73
N ALA A 816 -12.82 -17.61 -44.74
CA ALA A 816 -14.01 -16.82 -44.94
C ALA A 816 -15.10 -17.26 -43.94
N SER A 817 -15.37 -16.43 -42.95
CA SER A 817 -16.40 -16.67 -41.92
C SER A 817 -17.54 -15.65 -42.02
N PRO A 818 -18.78 -15.99 -41.58
CA PRO A 818 -19.89 -15.04 -41.52
C PRO A 818 -19.54 -13.85 -40.62
N LYS A 819 -19.92 -12.64 -41.04
CA LYS A 819 -19.70 -11.42 -40.26
C LYS A 819 -20.84 -11.25 -39.25
N ILE A 820 -20.53 -11.54 -37.99
CA ILE A 820 -21.43 -11.33 -36.85
C ILE A 820 -21.10 -10.01 -36.18
N ILE A 821 -22.08 -9.13 -36.06
CA ILE A 821 -21.95 -7.84 -35.37
C ILE A 821 -22.79 -7.83 -34.09
N ILE A 822 -22.38 -7.02 -33.16
CA ILE A 822 -23.16 -6.67 -31.98
C ILE A 822 -24.11 -5.55 -32.37
N ASP A 823 -25.41 -5.89 -32.55
CA ASP A 823 -26.45 -4.95 -32.96
C ASP A 823 -26.87 -4.03 -31.83
N ASN A 824 -26.93 -4.55 -30.59
CA ASN A 824 -27.26 -3.76 -29.41
C ASN A 824 -26.57 -4.29 -28.16
N VAL A 825 -26.26 -3.37 -27.24
CA VAL A 825 -25.79 -3.66 -25.90
C VAL A 825 -26.66 -2.92 -24.90
N GLU A 826 -27.31 -3.66 -23.98
CA GLU A 826 -28.14 -3.05 -22.94
C GLU A 826 -27.26 -2.27 -21.92
N LEU A 827 -27.71 -1.08 -21.54
CA LEU A 827 -27.04 -0.27 -20.52
C LEU A 827 -26.91 -1.01 -19.20
N GLU A 828 -25.77 -0.85 -18.53
CA GLU A 828 -25.43 -1.51 -17.26
C GLU A 828 -25.38 -3.04 -17.31
N SER A 829 -25.53 -3.66 -18.49
CA SER A 829 -25.43 -5.10 -18.67
C SER A 829 -24.00 -5.65 -18.40
N PRO A 830 -23.85 -6.98 -18.23
CA PRO A 830 -22.53 -7.60 -18.18
C PRO A 830 -21.67 -7.28 -19.40
N ALA A 831 -22.24 -7.22 -20.60
CA ALA A 831 -21.52 -6.88 -21.84
C ALA A 831 -21.06 -5.42 -21.85
N ALA A 832 -21.91 -4.47 -21.45
CA ALA A 832 -21.54 -3.05 -21.37
C ALA A 832 -20.37 -2.83 -20.37
N LYS A 833 -20.39 -3.52 -19.22
CA LYS A 833 -19.37 -3.39 -18.19
C LYS A 833 -17.97 -3.84 -18.62
N VAL A 834 -17.87 -4.78 -19.58
CA VAL A 834 -16.57 -5.24 -20.11
C VAL A 834 -16.11 -4.46 -21.35
N GLY A 835 -16.89 -3.46 -21.76
CA GLY A 835 -16.55 -2.53 -22.87
C GLY A 835 -17.04 -2.97 -24.24
N LEU A 836 -17.96 -3.95 -24.32
CA LEU A 836 -18.65 -4.26 -25.56
C LEU A 836 -19.66 -3.15 -25.89
N ASN A 837 -19.78 -2.84 -27.17
CA ASN A 837 -20.66 -1.79 -27.66
C ASN A 837 -21.30 -2.20 -29.01
N TRP A 838 -22.32 -1.46 -29.42
CA TRP A 838 -22.97 -1.67 -30.72
C TRP A 838 -22.00 -1.45 -31.90
N ASP A 839 -22.30 -2.03 -33.05
CA ASP A 839 -21.51 -1.97 -34.30
C ASP A 839 -20.09 -2.58 -34.21
N GLN A 840 -19.80 -3.37 -33.16
CA GLN A 840 -18.55 -4.12 -33.06
C GLN A 840 -18.69 -5.48 -33.75
N THR A 841 -17.68 -5.86 -34.53
CA THR A 841 -17.64 -7.17 -35.22
C THR A 841 -16.96 -8.21 -34.34
N ILE A 842 -17.60 -9.36 -34.13
CA ILE A 842 -17.00 -10.48 -33.38
C ILE A 842 -16.03 -11.22 -34.31
N LEU A 843 -14.77 -11.32 -33.92
CA LEU A 843 -13.72 -11.98 -34.69
C LEU A 843 -13.44 -13.43 -34.19
N ASP A 844 -13.52 -13.68 -32.89
CA ASP A 844 -13.26 -14.96 -32.29
C ASP A 844 -14.05 -15.14 -30.99
N VAL A 845 -14.42 -16.36 -30.68
CA VAL A 845 -15.08 -16.74 -29.43
C VAL A 845 -14.35 -17.94 -28.83
N ALA A 846 -13.77 -17.77 -27.66
CA ALA A 846 -13.09 -18.82 -26.93
C ALA A 846 -13.97 -19.29 -25.76
N LEU A 847 -14.43 -20.51 -25.84
CA LEU A 847 -15.23 -21.18 -24.80
C LEU A 847 -14.37 -22.07 -23.92
N PRO A 848 -14.65 -22.15 -22.61
CA PRO A 848 -13.92 -23.03 -21.73
C PRO A 848 -14.10 -24.51 -22.11
N GLN A 849 -13.00 -25.26 -21.99
CA GLN A 849 -13.06 -26.72 -22.15
C GLN A 849 -12.36 -27.42 -20.99
N ASN A 850 -12.70 -28.71 -20.82
CA ASN A 850 -12.06 -29.54 -19.83
C ASN A 850 -10.56 -29.72 -20.19
N SER A 851 -9.70 -29.23 -19.34
CA SER A 851 -8.25 -29.33 -19.48
C SER A 851 -7.65 -30.08 -18.28
N LEU A 852 -6.43 -30.58 -18.44
CA LEU A 852 -5.68 -31.14 -17.33
C LEU A 852 -5.36 -30.05 -16.29
N PRO A 853 -5.35 -30.40 -14.98
CA PRO A 853 -5.01 -29.45 -13.92
C PRO A 853 -3.60 -28.87 -14.15
N LYS A 854 -3.48 -27.55 -14.19
CA LYS A 854 -2.19 -26.85 -14.38
C LYS A 854 -1.16 -27.18 -13.30
N GLU A 855 -1.62 -27.59 -12.13
CA GLU A 855 -0.81 -28.01 -10.98
C GLU A 855 0.06 -29.25 -11.25
N LEU A 856 -0.25 -30.05 -12.26
CA LEU A 856 0.60 -31.18 -12.69
C LEU A 856 2.01 -30.72 -13.08
N MET A 857 2.17 -29.45 -13.52
CA MET A 857 3.49 -28.88 -13.82
C MET A 857 4.38 -28.70 -12.60
N PHE A 858 3.84 -28.77 -11.38
CA PHE A 858 4.64 -28.75 -10.15
C PHE A 858 5.55 -29.98 -10.04
N ILE A 859 5.15 -31.12 -10.58
CA ILE A 859 5.92 -32.38 -10.52
C ILE A 859 7.29 -32.23 -11.23
N PRO A 860 7.35 -31.85 -12.52
CA PRO A 860 8.65 -31.68 -13.19
C PRO A 860 9.49 -30.55 -12.57
N ALA A 861 8.87 -29.47 -12.09
CA ALA A 861 9.59 -28.40 -11.39
C ALA A 861 10.27 -28.91 -10.11
N LEU A 862 9.56 -29.68 -9.28
CA LEU A 862 10.11 -30.27 -8.06
C LEU A 862 11.21 -31.26 -8.35
N LEU A 863 11.11 -32.08 -9.44
CA LEU A 863 12.14 -33.01 -9.87
C LEU A 863 13.42 -32.26 -10.26
N LEU A 864 13.31 -31.13 -10.96
CA LEU A 864 14.48 -30.32 -11.32
C LEU A 864 15.18 -29.76 -10.06
N ILE A 865 14.41 -29.28 -9.09
CA ILE A 865 14.94 -28.77 -7.82
C ILE A 865 15.66 -29.86 -7.05
N LEU A 866 15.05 -31.06 -6.96
CA LEU A 866 15.64 -32.21 -6.30
C LEU A 866 16.93 -32.68 -7.02
N GLY A 867 16.98 -32.63 -8.34
CA GLY A 867 18.16 -32.93 -9.15
C GLY A 867 19.34 -32.00 -8.85
N VAL A 868 19.07 -30.68 -8.78
CA VAL A 868 20.08 -29.69 -8.39
C VAL A 868 20.51 -29.91 -6.95
N ALA A 869 19.58 -30.15 -6.01
CA ALA A 869 19.88 -30.40 -4.60
C ALA A 869 20.76 -31.64 -4.45
N TRP A 870 20.46 -32.71 -5.16
CA TRP A 870 21.24 -33.95 -5.15
C TRP A 870 22.67 -33.73 -5.68
N ASN A 871 22.81 -33.01 -6.80
CA ASN A 871 24.13 -32.67 -7.34
C ASN A 871 24.95 -31.81 -6.37
N GLN A 872 24.30 -30.85 -5.68
CA GLN A 872 24.97 -29.98 -4.70
C GLN A 872 25.33 -30.70 -3.41
N ARG A 873 24.50 -31.66 -2.94
CA ARG A 873 24.83 -32.49 -1.77
C ARG A 873 26.13 -33.28 -1.96
N ARG A 874 26.44 -33.75 -3.19
CA ARG A 874 27.68 -34.43 -3.51
C ARG A 874 28.92 -33.52 -3.42
N ARG A 875 28.74 -32.21 -3.53
CA ARG A 875 29.80 -31.19 -3.44
C ARG A 875 29.90 -30.53 -2.06
N LYS A 876 28.96 -30.84 -1.16
CA LYS A 876 29.01 -30.30 0.23
C LYS A 876 30.18 -31.00 0.93
N PRO A 877 31.17 -30.20 1.49
CA PRO A 877 32.31 -30.73 2.24
C PRO A 877 31.88 -31.47 3.50
#